data_b46e14a02d3b1a5a5a989b07bb59a7cb
#
_entry.id   b46e14a02d3b1a5a5a989b07bb59a7cb
#
_cell.length_a   1.000
_cell.length_b   1.000
_cell.length_c   1.000
_cell.angle_alpha   90.00
_cell.angle_beta   90.00
_cell.angle_gamma   90.00
#
_symmetry.space_group_name_H-M   'P 1'
#
loop_
_entity.id
_entity.type
_entity.pdbx_description
1 polymer ?
#
loop_
_entity_poly.entity_id
_entity_poly.type
_entity_poly.pdbx_seq_one_letter_code
_entity_poly.pdbx_strand_id
1 'polypeptide(L)'
;MIKSMSESKFYLTDSFVEKYRRKKAPFGFNGLGELVYNRTYSRLKDDGKNEQWFETVRRVVEGTYNMQKRHIEMHGLGWNAWKAQHSAQEMFDRIWNMKFLPPGRGLWAMGTPITEEKGLFAALNNCAFVSTENLKEDLAAPFVFLMDASMLGVGVGFDVKGAGKVMVKGPSDTRRPEQFVIPDTREGWVDSVKMQIESYFLGTAPVTFDYSQIRPAGEPIRGFGGESSGPRPLVDLHTQIDSVLSKEIGSPISQTAIVDIMNLIGKCVVAGNVRRTAEIVFGPADSEEYIDLKNYEVNPHRMEYGWTSNNSVFATVGMDYGPTAERVNLNGEPGYAWLDNMRAYGRMKDPINNKDHRAKGGNPCLEQTLESYELCCLVETFPNNHESLEDYLKTLKYAYLYAKTVTLGKTHWAETNKVMLRNRRIGCSMSGIAQFLADRGMSNLIDWMDAGYDHIQRLDTEYSDWFAIPKSIKTTSIKPSGTVSLLAGATPGIHFPESRYYIRRMRLGKISNLVPALVKAGYKVEPCVGAEEDTVVVEIPVDVGEGVRTVDQVSMWEQLSLAAVAQRYWADNQVSCTVTFQPETEGSQIASALDVFQYQLKGISFLPKLDFGAFPQMPYEAIDLETYTEMKSELGKLNFGRVKGEEIIAERFCDNDVCDIDFVSVSTDEVDLVADE
;
A
#
# COMPACT_ATOMS: atom_id res chain seq x y z
N MET A 1 34.38 -21.43 18.91
CA MET A 1 34.99 -20.09 18.75
C MET A 1 34.85 -19.65 17.31
N ILE A 2 33.75 -19.03 16.95
CA ILE A 2 33.58 -18.39 15.66
C ILE A 2 34.02 -16.94 15.88
N LYS A 3 35.20 -16.61 15.35
CA LYS A 3 35.67 -15.23 15.30
C LYS A 3 34.64 -14.40 14.54
N SER A 4 34.10 -13.38 15.18
CA SER A 4 33.36 -12.30 14.50
C SER A 4 34.31 -11.69 13.47
N MET A 5 34.17 -12.09 12.22
CA MET A 5 34.67 -11.27 11.13
C MET A 5 33.83 -9.99 11.16
N SER A 6 34.44 -8.86 11.45
CA SER A 6 33.81 -7.56 11.24
C SER A 6 33.53 -7.47 9.74
N GLU A 7 32.29 -7.74 9.37
CA GLU A 7 31.85 -7.64 7.97
C GLU A 7 32.07 -6.20 7.51
N SER A 8 33.02 -6.00 6.61
CA SER A 8 33.24 -4.70 6.00
C SER A 8 32.01 -4.38 5.14
N LYS A 9 31.24 -3.38 5.55
CA LYS A 9 30.05 -2.93 4.80
C LYS A 9 30.47 -2.41 3.43
N PHE A 10 29.56 -2.54 2.46
CA PHE A 10 29.67 -1.89 1.16
C PHE A 10 29.30 -0.42 1.29
N TYR A 11 30.08 0.45 0.70
CA TYR A 11 29.81 1.89 0.57
C TYR A 11 30.07 2.37 -0.85
N LEU A 12 29.23 3.27 -1.32
CA LEU A 12 29.52 4.06 -2.53
C LEU A 12 30.71 4.98 -2.27
N THR A 13 31.53 5.18 -3.29
CA THR A 13 32.65 6.14 -3.19
C THR A 13 32.14 7.56 -2.97
N ASP A 14 32.72 8.27 -2.01
CA ASP A 14 32.34 9.64 -1.69
C ASP A 14 32.48 10.59 -2.88
N SER A 15 33.53 10.40 -3.70
CA SER A 15 33.75 11.17 -4.92
C SER A 15 32.62 11.03 -5.95
N PHE A 16 31.95 9.88 -5.99
CA PHE A 16 30.76 9.68 -6.82
C PHE A 16 29.56 10.44 -6.26
N VAL A 17 29.26 10.25 -4.99
CA VAL A 17 28.08 10.83 -4.33
C VAL A 17 28.14 12.36 -4.32
N GLU A 18 29.35 12.94 -4.12
CA GLU A 18 29.53 14.40 -4.09
C GLU A 18 29.11 15.09 -5.40
N LYS A 19 29.11 14.38 -6.54
CA LYS A 19 28.62 14.91 -7.82
C LYS A 19 27.12 15.26 -7.76
N TYR A 20 26.35 14.56 -6.94
CA TYR A 20 24.89 14.76 -6.83
C TYR A 20 24.49 15.74 -5.73
N ARG A 21 25.35 15.93 -4.72
CA ARG A 21 25.08 16.83 -3.59
C ARG A 21 24.73 18.26 -4.03
N ARG A 22 25.34 18.74 -5.13
CA ARG A 22 25.14 20.10 -5.64
C ARG A 22 24.06 20.19 -6.71
N LYS A 23 23.53 19.09 -7.17
CA LYS A 23 22.48 19.06 -8.19
C LYS A 23 21.12 19.25 -7.52
N LYS A 24 20.20 19.94 -8.22
CA LYS A 24 18.79 20.00 -7.81
C LYS A 24 18.14 18.64 -8.11
N ALA A 25 17.53 18.04 -7.11
CA ALA A 25 16.75 16.81 -7.29
C ALA A 25 15.55 17.04 -8.23
N PRO A 26 15.25 16.12 -9.16
CA PRO A 26 14.23 16.30 -10.19
C PRO A 26 12.83 15.96 -9.68
N PHE A 27 12.42 16.50 -8.53
CA PHE A 27 11.07 16.33 -8.01
C PHE A 27 10.03 16.97 -8.93
N GLY A 28 8.88 16.30 -9.09
CA GLY A 28 7.78 16.75 -9.94
C GLY A 28 6.80 17.69 -9.27
N PHE A 29 5.87 18.19 -10.09
CA PHE A 29 4.65 18.89 -9.69
C PHE A 29 4.85 20.14 -8.80
N ASN A 30 5.68 21.10 -9.24
CA ASN A 30 5.82 22.43 -8.59
C ASN A 30 6.08 22.38 -7.07
N GLY A 31 6.89 21.45 -6.61
CA GLY A 31 7.24 21.29 -5.21
C GLY A 31 6.43 20.23 -4.46
N LEU A 32 5.35 19.70 -5.05
CA LEU A 32 4.59 18.62 -4.44
C LEU A 32 5.47 17.38 -4.17
N GLY A 33 6.25 16.95 -5.15
CA GLY A 33 7.17 15.81 -4.96
C GLY A 33 8.22 16.06 -3.88
N GLU A 34 8.77 17.29 -3.81
CA GLU A 34 9.74 17.66 -2.77
C GLU A 34 9.10 17.72 -1.38
N LEU A 35 7.86 18.21 -1.27
CA LEU A 35 7.11 18.21 -0.02
C LEU A 35 6.80 16.79 0.45
N VAL A 36 6.26 15.95 -0.44
CA VAL A 36 5.96 14.54 -0.14
C VAL A 36 7.21 13.79 0.31
N TYR A 37 8.35 14.02 -0.35
CA TYR A 37 9.62 13.44 0.05
C TYR A 37 10.02 13.85 1.48
N ASN A 38 10.05 15.15 1.77
CA ASN A 38 10.48 15.67 3.07
C ASN A 38 9.54 15.26 4.19
N ARG A 39 8.23 15.21 3.93
CA ARG A 39 7.21 14.80 4.89
C ARG A 39 7.23 13.30 5.19
N THR A 40 7.56 12.46 4.18
CA THR A 40 7.30 11.01 4.26
C THR A 40 8.55 10.14 4.27
N TYR A 41 9.62 10.52 3.58
CA TYR A 41 10.77 9.63 3.32
C TYR A 41 12.11 10.15 3.83
N SER A 42 12.24 11.45 4.05
CA SER A 42 13.45 12.09 4.52
C SER A 42 13.65 11.83 6.02
N ARG A 43 14.60 11.00 6.38
CA ARG A 43 14.81 10.60 7.78
C ARG A 43 15.65 11.61 8.55
N LEU A 44 15.37 11.71 9.86
CA LEU A 44 16.16 12.50 10.78
C LEU A 44 17.53 11.86 11.00
N LYS A 45 18.60 12.66 10.88
CA LYS A 45 19.99 12.26 11.13
C LYS A 45 20.46 12.69 12.53
N ASP A 46 21.58 12.13 12.97
CA ASP A 46 22.20 12.45 14.26
C ASP A 46 22.60 13.93 14.40
N ASP A 47 22.82 14.62 13.27
CA ASP A 47 23.12 16.06 13.25
C ASP A 47 21.89 16.96 13.43
N GLY A 48 20.71 16.39 13.67
CA GLY A 48 19.45 17.10 13.87
C GLY A 48 18.86 17.69 12.59
N LYS A 49 19.29 17.22 11.41
CA LYS A 49 18.71 17.57 10.11
C LYS A 49 18.14 16.33 9.45
N ASN A 50 17.17 16.54 8.58
CA ASN A 50 16.67 15.45 7.75
C ASN A 50 17.61 15.17 6.59
N GLU A 51 17.53 13.94 6.07
CA GLU A 51 18.24 13.54 4.84
C GLU A 51 17.84 14.44 3.67
N GLN A 52 18.81 14.73 2.80
CA GLN A 52 18.56 15.25 1.47
C GLN A 52 18.38 14.08 0.49
N TRP A 53 17.80 14.34 -0.68
CA TRP A 53 17.49 13.28 -1.64
C TRP A 53 18.70 12.40 -2.00
N PHE A 54 19.87 13.00 -2.22
CA PHE A 54 21.09 12.22 -2.52
C PHE A 54 21.52 11.32 -1.33
N GLU A 55 21.25 11.73 -0.09
CA GLU A 55 21.57 10.93 1.11
C GLU A 55 20.61 9.75 1.25
N THR A 56 19.31 9.96 0.99
CA THR A 56 18.33 8.88 0.95
C THR A 56 18.66 7.87 -0.15
N VAL A 57 18.99 8.33 -1.36
CA VAL A 57 19.37 7.43 -2.47
C VAL A 57 20.62 6.65 -2.10
N ARG A 58 21.64 7.31 -1.50
CA ARG A 58 22.85 6.65 -1.00
C ARG A 58 22.53 5.53 0.01
N ARG A 59 21.73 5.84 1.01
CA ARG A 59 21.31 4.87 2.05
C ARG A 59 20.60 3.67 1.44
N VAL A 60 19.65 3.90 0.56
CA VAL A 60 18.87 2.84 -0.10
C VAL A 60 19.78 1.96 -0.96
N VAL A 61 20.66 2.53 -1.76
CA VAL A 61 21.57 1.76 -2.61
C VAL A 61 22.58 1.00 -1.76
N GLU A 62 23.23 1.63 -0.80
CA GLU A 62 24.17 0.95 0.09
C GLU A 62 23.51 -0.19 0.87
N GLY A 63 22.27 0.02 1.39
CA GLY A 63 21.49 -1.03 2.05
C GLY A 63 21.19 -2.20 1.11
N THR A 64 20.80 -1.92 -0.13
CA THR A 64 20.55 -2.94 -1.15
C THR A 64 21.79 -3.78 -1.43
N TYR A 65 22.93 -3.16 -1.66
CA TYR A 65 24.17 -3.87 -1.95
C TYR A 65 24.78 -4.56 -0.71
N ASN A 66 24.49 -4.07 0.49
CA ASN A 66 24.82 -4.78 1.72
C ASN A 66 23.99 -6.05 1.90
N MET A 67 22.71 -6.05 1.55
CA MET A 67 21.89 -7.28 1.52
C MET A 67 22.47 -8.31 0.54
N GLN A 68 22.83 -7.88 -0.67
CA GLN A 68 23.47 -8.75 -1.67
C GLN A 68 24.79 -9.32 -1.14
N LYS A 69 25.64 -8.47 -0.58
CA LYS A 69 26.95 -8.85 -0.06
C LYS A 69 26.83 -9.91 1.02
N ARG A 70 25.97 -9.68 2.03
CA ARG A 70 25.72 -10.66 3.10
C ARG A 70 25.26 -12.00 2.54
N HIS A 71 24.33 -11.99 1.60
CA HIS A 71 23.84 -13.22 0.98
C HIS A 71 24.93 -13.95 0.19
N ILE A 72 25.67 -13.24 -0.67
CA ILE A 72 26.73 -13.79 -1.51
C ILE A 72 27.87 -14.37 -0.64
N GLU A 73 28.31 -13.66 0.40
CA GLU A 73 29.37 -14.11 1.29
C GLU A 73 28.93 -15.30 2.15
N MET A 74 27.68 -15.27 2.67
CA MET A 74 27.10 -16.37 3.46
C MET A 74 27.05 -17.69 2.68
N HIS A 75 26.81 -17.62 1.37
CA HIS A 75 26.68 -18.79 0.50
C HIS A 75 27.97 -19.10 -0.32
N GLY A 76 29.06 -18.34 -0.10
CA GLY A 76 30.32 -18.58 -0.78
C GLY A 76 30.28 -18.34 -2.30
N LEU A 77 29.38 -17.45 -2.77
CA LEU A 77 29.16 -17.20 -4.21
C LEU A 77 30.18 -16.24 -4.83
N GLY A 78 31.08 -15.64 -4.03
CA GLY A 78 32.15 -14.76 -4.51
C GLY A 78 31.70 -13.31 -4.72
N TRP A 79 31.93 -12.44 -3.73
CA TRP A 79 31.68 -11.00 -3.84
C TRP A 79 32.75 -10.30 -4.68
N ASN A 80 32.31 -9.50 -5.64
CA ASN A 80 33.19 -8.68 -6.46
C ASN A 80 32.94 -7.19 -6.20
N ALA A 81 33.78 -6.57 -5.39
CA ALA A 81 33.62 -5.18 -4.96
C ALA A 81 33.65 -4.16 -6.12
N TRP A 82 34.46 -4.41 -7.18
CA TRP A 82 34.53 -3.52 -8.33
C TRP A 82 33.23 -3.54 -9.15
N LYS A 83 32.71 -4.73 -9.46
CA LYS A 83 31.42 -4.87 -10.16
C LYS A 83 30.28 -4.29 -9.35
N ALA A 84 30.29 -4.53 -8.04
CA ALA A 84 29.29 -3.98 -7.12
C ALA A 84 29.30 -2.45 -7.13
N GLN A 85 30.49 -1.82 -7.09
CA GLN A 85 30.62 -0.36 -7.12
C GLN A 85 30.03 0.23 -8.41
N HIS A 86 30.35 -0.35 -9.58
CA HIS A 86 29.78 0.11 -10.85
C HIS A 86 28.26 -0.06 -10.91
N SER A 87 27.77 -1.23 -10.56
CA SER A 87 26.34 -1.53 -10.55
C SER A 87 25.59 -0.61 -9.59
N ALA A 88 26.14 -0.35 -8.39
CA ALA A 88 25.54 0.55 -7.41
C ALA A 88 25.50 2.02 -7.88
N GLN A 89 26.52 2.48 -8.58
CA GLN A 89 26.55 3.83 -9.14
C GLN A 89 25.46 4.01 -10.22
N GLU A 90 25.25 3.02 -11.07
CA GLU A 90 24.16 3.04 -12.06
C GLU A 90 22.78 2.98 -11.39
N MET A 91 22.58 2.14 -10.38
CA MET A 91 21.35 2.10 -9.61
C MET A 91 21.07 3.45 -8.95
N PHE A 92 22.10 4.07 -8.35
CA PHE A 92 21.99 5.40 -7.74
C PHE A 92 21.52 6.45 -8.76
N ASP A 93 22.15 6.49 -9.93
CA ASP A 93 21.81 7.46 -10.98
C ASP A 93 20.35 7.31 -11.43
N ARG A 94 19.90 6.06 -11.64
CA ARG A 94 18.52 5.77 -12.06
C ARG A 94 17.48 6.17 -11.01
N ILE A 95 17.74 5.91 -9.73
CA ILE A 95 16.86 6.32 -8.63
C ILE A 95 16.87 7.85 -8.50
N TRP A 96 18.08 8.47 -8.50
CA TRP A 96 18.22 9.91 -8.33
C TRP A 96 17.46 10.69 -9.42
N ASN A 97 17.50 10.20 -10.66
CA ASN A 97 16.81 10.78 -11.82
C ASN A 97 15.33 10.41 -11.92
N MET A 98 14.72 9.79 -10.91
CA MET A 98 13.29 9.39 -10.91
C MET A 98 12.91 8.47 -12.10
N LYS A 99 13.83 7.63 -12.56
CA LYS A 99 13.56 6.65 -13.62
C LYS A 99 12.90 5.40 -13.06
N PHE A 100 13.27 5.01 -11.85
CA PHE A 100 12.54 4.09 -11.00
C PHE A 100 12.74 4.47 -9.53
N LEU A 101 11.84 4.02 -8.68
CA LEU A 101 11.94 4.18 -7.24
C LEU A 101 11.65 2.85 -6.54
N PRO A 102 12.32 2.56 -5.41
CA PRO A 102 11.81 1.61 -4.46
C PRO A 102 10.37 1.98 -4.07
N PRO A 103 9.55 1.04 -3.62
CA PRO A 103 8.26 1.39 -3.04
C PRO A 103 8.48 2.27 -1.81
N GLY A 104 7.44 2.95 -1.36
CA GLY A 104 7.55 3.85 -0.20
C GLY A 104 8.24 3.20 1.02
N ARG A 105 7.95 1.92 1.26
CA ARG A 105 8.62 1.15 2.32
C ARG A 105 10.12 0.98 2.10
N GLY A 106 10.54 0.76 0.85
CA GLY A 106 11.95 0.69 0.50
C GLY A 106 12.68 2.00 0.72
N LEU A 107 12.08 3.12 0.31
CA LEU A 107 12.62 4.46 0.57
C LEU A 107 12.73 4.75 2.08
N TRP A 108 11.77 4.28 2.87
CA TRP A 108 11.72 4.53 4.30
C TRP A 108 12.64 3.62 5.11
N ALA A 109 12.71 2.32 4.82
CA ALA A 109 13.34 1.32 5.69
C ALA A 109 14.70 0.80 5.19
N MET A 110 14.96 0.77 3.87
CA MET A 110 16.19 0.20 3.34
C MET A 110 17.43 0.94 3.83
N GLY A 111 18.40 0.20 4.36
CA GLY A 111 19.67 0.76 4.87
C GLY A 111 19.55 1.51 6.20
N THR A 112 18.41 1.44 6.88
CA THR A 112 18.21 2.02 8.21
C THR A 112 18.50 1.00 9.31
N PRO A 113 18.56 1.41 10.59
CA PRO A 113 18.68 0.47 11.72
C PRO A 113 17.61 -0.62 11.74
N ILE A 114 16.43 -0.36 11.13
CA ILE A 114 15.35 -1.36 10.99
C ILE A 114 15.84 -2.60 10.24
N THR A 115 16.53 -2.41 9.13
CA THR A 115 17.06 -3.51 8.31
C THR A 115 18.48 -3.90 8.69
N GLU A 116 19.35 -2.95 9.04
CA GLU A 116 20.78 -3.17 9.26
C GLU A 116 21.10 -3.71 10.64
N GLU A 117 20.34 -3.31 11.67
CA GLU A 117 20.60 -3.70 13.06
C GLU A 117 19.57 -4.71 13.58
N LYS A 118 18.28 -4.45 13.29
CA LYS A 118 17.17 -5.28 13.78
C LYS A 118 16.85 -6.45 12.84
N GLY A 119 17.33 -6.43 11.59
CA GLY A 119 17.04 -7.46 10.60
C GLY A 119 15.56 -7.60 10.24
N LEU A 120 14.76 -6.53 10.41
CA LEU A 120 13.31 -6.55 10.14
C LEU A 120 13.02 -6.34 8.65
N PHE A 121 13.44 -7.28 7.82
CA PHE A 121 13.24 -7.21 6.36
C PHE A 121 11.79 -7.26 5.92
N ALA A 122 10.88 -7.74 6.77
CA ALA A 122 9.44 -7.63 6.54
C ALA A 122 9.01 -6.17 6.26
N ALA A 123 9.64 -5.19 6.90
CA ALA A 123 9.36 -3.77 6.71
C ALA A 123 9.67 -3.22 5.31
N LEU A 124 10.40 -3.96 4.48
CA LEU A 124 10.65 -3.61 3.07
C LEU A 124 9.48 -3.97 2.15
N ASN A 125 8.53 -4.75 2.63
CA ASN A 125 7.36 -5.18 1.87
C ASN A 125 6.15 -4.32 2.24
N ASN A 126 5.34 -3.98 1.24
CA ASN A 126 4.21 -3.08 1.43
C ASN A 126 2.99 -3.79 1.98
N CYS A 127 2.74 -5.01 1.51
CA CYS A 127 1.48 -5.72 1.74
C CYS A 127 1.69 -7.21 1.96
N ALA A 128 0.61 -7.87 2.43
CA ALA A 128 0.55 -9.31 2.68
C ALA A 128 -0.84 -9.84 2.38
N PHE A 129 -0.99 -11.15 2.46
CA PHE A 129 -2.27 -11.84 2.45
C PHE A 129 -2.26 -12.98 3.47
N VAL A 130 -3.39 -13.23 4.12
CA VAL A 130 -3.61 -14.39 4.97
C VAL A 130 -4.99 -15.00 4.73
N SER A 131 -5.06 -16.31 4.53
CA SER A 131 -6.33 -17.03 4.38
C SER A 131 -6.83 -17.53 5.72
N THR A 132 -8.14 -17.46 5.93
CA THR A 132 -8.82 -18.07 7.07
C THR A 132 -9.27 -19.51 6.76
N GLU A 133 -8.92 -20.06 5.60
CA GLU A 133 -9.40 -21.37 5.13
C GLU A 133 -9.17 -22.52 6.13
N ASN A 134 -8.07 -22.47 6.88
CA ASN A 134 -7.70 -23.50 7.87
C ASN A 134 -7.98 -23.04 9.31
N LEU A 135 -8.98 -22.20 9.53
CA LEU A 135 -9.24 -21.56 10.83
C LEU A 135 -9.43 -22.59 11.97
N LYS A 136 -9.89 -23.78 11.66
CA LYS A 136 -10.06 -24.86 12.64
C LYS A 136 -8.74 -25.31 13.27
N GLU A 137 -7.68 -25.36 12.45
CA GLU A 137 -6.33 -25.73 12.85
C GLU A 137 -5.54 -24.54 13.34
N ASP A 138 -5.69 -23.40 12.63
CA ASP A 138 -4.91 -22.19 12.83
C ASP A 138 -5.45 -21.31 13.99
N LEU A 139 -6.72 -21.48 14.37
CA LEU A 139 -7.38 -20.72 15.44
C LEU A 139 -7.21 -19.19 15.27
N ALA A 140 -6.54 -18.55 16.23
CA ALA A 140 -6.31 -17.10 16.18
C ALA A 140 -5.21 -16.66 15.19
N ALA A 141 -4.43 -17.59 14.64
CA ALA A 141 -3.24 -17.23 13.85
C ALA A 141 -3.48 -16.27 12.68
N PRO A 142 -4.55 -16.37 11.87
CA PRO A 142 -4.81 -15.39 10.80
C PRO A 142 -5.04 -13.97 11.33
N PHE A 143 -5.79 -13.82 12.43
CA PHE A 143 -6.06 -12.52 13.07
C PHE A 143 -4.77 -11.92 13.67
N VAL A 144 -3.99 -12.75 14.32
CA VAL A 144 -2.68 -12.39 14.89
C VAL A 144 -1.70 -11.96 13.82
N PHE A 145 -1.64 -12.67 12.69
CA PHE A 145 -0.78 -12.30 11.57
C PHE A 145 -1.17 -10.94 10.98
N LEU A 146 -2.48 -10.70 10.78
CA LEU A 146 -2.95 -9.42 10.29
C LEU A 146 -2.56 -8.29 11.25
N MET A 147 -2.75 -8.46 12.56
CA MET A 147 -2.38 -7.44 13.54
C MET A 147 -0.87 -7.19 13.56
N ASP A 148 -0.07 -8.24 13.61
CA ASP A 148 1.39 -8.15 13.68
C ASP A 148 1.97 -7.47 12.43
N ALA A 149 1.52 -7.87 11.25
CA ALA A 149 1.91 -7.27 9.98
C ALA A 149 1.47 -5.79 9.88
N SER A 150 0.23 -5.49 10.26
CA SER A 150 -0.30 -4.12 10.27
C SER A 150 0.47 -3.22 11.22
N MET A 151 0.87 -3.70 12.38
CA MET A 151 1.72 -2.97 13.32
C MET A 151 3.13 -2.69 12.77
N LEU A 152 3.60 -3.44 11.78
CA LEU A 152 4.80 -3.12 10.99
C LEU A 152 4.48 -2.22 9.79
N GLY A 153 3.22 -1.80 9.64
CA GLY A 153 2.74 -0.95 8.57
C GLY A 153 2.57 -1.67 7.23
N VAL A 154 2.41 -2.98 7.25
CA VAL A 154 2.10 -3.81 6.09
C VAL A 154 0.60 -3.89 5.94
N GLY A 155 0.06 -3.53 4.77
CA GLY A 155 -1.37 -3.73 4.47
C GLY A 155 -1.67 -5.22 4.25
N VAL A 156 -2.82 -5.72 4.71
CA VAL A 156 -3.10 -7.17 4.69
C VAL A 156 -4.43 -7.47 4.01
N GLY A 157 -4.40 -8.35 3.00
CA GLY A 157 -5.59 -8.98 2.46
C GLY A 157 -5.97 -10.23 3.25
N PHE A 158 -7.25 -10.55 3.33
CA PHE A 158 -7.73 -11.77 3.96
C PHE A 158 -9.02 -12.28 3.29
N ASP A 159 -9.46 -13.48 3.64
CA ASP A 159 -10.70 -14.05 3.16
C ASP A 159 -11.64 -14.48 4.31
N VAL A 160 -12.86 -14.83 3.96
CA VAL A 160 -13.88 -15.34 4.91
C VAL A 160 -14.10 -16.85 4.79
N LYS A 161 -13.16 -17.59 4.19
CA LYS A 161 -13.27 -19.04 3.98
C LYS A 161 -13.31 -19.86 5.27
N GLY A 162 -12.92 -19.24 6.39
CA GLY A 162 -13.00 -19.80 7.74
C GLY A 162 -14.40 -19.82 8.34
N ALA A 163 -15.35 -19.11 7.74
CA ALA A 163 -16.75 -19.11 8.22
C ALA A 163 -17.33 -20.52 8.25
N GLY A 164 -18.03 -20.84 9.32
CA GLY A 164 -18.60 -22.17 9.54
C GLY A 164 -17.63 -23.25 10.05
N LYS A 165 -16.33 -22.98 10.14
CA LYS A 165 -15.31 -24.01 10.43
C LYS A 165 -14.93 -24.15 11.91
N VAL A 166 -15.18 -23.14 12.71
CA VAL A 166 -14.88 -23.13 14.15
C VAL A 166 -16.12 -22.75 14.94
N MET A 167 -16.43 -23.56 15.95
CA MET A 167 -17.49 -23.22 16.91
C MET A 167 -17.01 -22.18 17.90
N VAL A 168 -17.78 -21.13 18.07
CA VAL A 168 -17.55 -20.15 19.12
C VAL A 168 -18.14 -20.69 20.42
N LYS A 169 -17.29 -21.19 21.30
CA LYS A 169 -17.72 -21.84 22.56
C LYS A 169 -17.98 -20.81 23.65
N GLY A 170 -17.28 -19.68 23.57
CA GLY A 170 -17.19 -18.72 24.67
C GLY A 170 -16.20 -19.15 25.74
N PRO A 171 -15.66 -18.20 26.54
CA PRO A 171 -14.82 -18.51 27.68
C PRO A 171 -15.56 -19.35 28.73
N SER A 172 -14.85 -20.22 29.44
CA SER A 172 -15.44 -21.07 30.46
C SER A 172 -15.89 -20.26 31.69
N ASP A 173 -17.15 -20.39 32.06
CA ASP A 173 -17.75 -19.78 33.28
C ASP A 173 -17.34 -20.48 34.58
N THR A 174 -16.79 -21.72 34.47
CA THR A 174 -16.37 -22.52 35.61
C THR A 174 -14.89 -22.37 35.95
N ARG A 175 -14.10 -21.73 35.13
CA ARG A 175 -12.66 -21.51 35.32
C ARG A 175 -12.42 -20.10 35.86
N ARG A 176 -11.43 -19.98 36.75
CA ARG A 176 -10.99 -18.65 37.22
C ARG A 176 -10.38 -17.87 36.06
N PRO A 177 -10.68 -16.56 35.96
CA PRO A 177 -10.05 -15.71 34.97
C PRO A 177 -8.51 -15.78 35.04
N GLU A 178 -7.87 -15.85 33.89
CA GLU A 178 -6.42 -15.74 33.74
C GLU A 178 -6.06 -14.26 33.59
N GLN A 179 -5.17 -13.77 34.46
CA GLN A 179 -4.70 -12.40 34.35
C GLN A 179 -3.50 -12.33 33.41
N PHE A 180 -3.56 -11.47 32.40
CA PHE A 180 -2.48 -11.19 31.48
C PHE A 180 -2.07 -9.72 31.58
N VAL A 181 -0.86 -9.47 32.10
CA VAL A 181 -0.23 -8.15 32.10
C VAL A 181 0.38 -7.92 30.72
N ILE A 182 -0.14 -6.95 29.96
CA ILE A 182 0.27 -6.73 28.58
C ILE A 182 1.60 -5.96 28.58
N PRO A 183 2.70 -6.57 28.08
CA PRO A 183 3.96 -5.84 27.92
C PRO A 183 3.81 -4.66 26.94
N ASP A 184 4.57 -3.59 27.14
CA ASP A 184 4.64 -2.45 26.23
C ASP A 184 5.47 -2.76 24.98
N THR A 185 5.06 -3.79 24.26
CA THR A 185 5.69 -4.29 23.03
C THR A 185 4.64 -4.66 22.01
N ARG A 186 5.04 -4.67 20.75
CA ARG A 186 4.20 -5.14 19.63
C ARG A 186 3.71 -6.57 19.89
N GLU A 187 4.60 -7.43 20.30
CA GLU A 187 4.32 -8.84 20.62
C GLU A 187 3.30 -8.96 21.75
N GLY A 188 3.41 -8.13 22.80
CA GLY A 188 2.46 -8.13 23.93
C GLY A 188 1.04 -7.78 23.52
N TRP A 189 0.88 -6.81 22.61
CA TRP A 189 -0.44 -6.47 22.05
C TRP A 189 -1.01 -7.62 21.24
N VAL A 190 -0.20 -8.21 20.36
CA VAL A 190 -0.60 -9.34 19.51
C VAL A 190 -0.98 -10.56 20.36
N ASP A 191 -0.19 -10.89 21.39
CA ASP A 191 -0.46 -12.02 22.28
C ASP A 191 -1.76 -11.83 23.07
N SER A 192 -2.10 -10.61 23.48
CA SER A 192 -3.36 -10.31 24.16
C SER A 192 -4.58 -10.62 23.30
N VAL A 193 -4.56 -10.25 22.02
CA VAL A 193 -5.62 -10.55 21.07
C VAL A 193 -5.70 -12.05 20.78
N LYS A 194 -4.56 -12.73 20.65
CA LYS A 194 -4.49 -14.18 20.52
C LYS A 194 -5.19 -14.90 21.68
N MET A 195 -4.83 -14.57 22.90
CA MET A 195 -5.40 -15.18 24.10
C MET A 195 -6.91 -14.98 24.16
N GLN A 196 -7.40 -13.79 23.82
CA GLN A 196 -8.84 -13.50 23.80
C GLN A 196 -9.59 -14.36 22.79
N ILE A 197 -9.14 -14.36 21.53
CA ILE A 197 -9.80 -15.13 20.45
C ILE A 197 -9.77 -16.63 20.77
N GLU A 198 -8.62 -17.15 21.21
CA GLU A 198 -8.48 -18.57 21.56
C GLU A 198 -9.36 -18.97 22.74
N SER A 199 -9.59 -18.08 23.73
CA SER A 199 -10.49 -18.37 24.84
C SER A 199 -11.93 -18.62 24.36
N TYR A 200 -12.38 -17.90 23.34
CA TYR A 200 -13.70 -18.10 22.71
C TYR A 200 -13.78 -19.38 21.86
N PHE A 201 -12.75 -19.70 21.12
CA PHE A 201 -12.75 -20.87 20.23
C PHE A 201 -12.55 -22.19 20.99
N LEU A 202 -11.68 -22.17 22.00
CA LEU A 202 -11.34 -23.39 22.77
C LEU A 202 -12.21 -23.58 24.02
N GLY A 203 -12.91 -22.54 24.48
CA GLY A 203 -13.63 -22.58 25.74
C GLY A 203 -12.70 -22.67 26.97
N THR A 204 -11.57 -21.96 26.92
CA THR A 204 -10.60 -21.87 28.03
C THR A 204 -11.04 -20.86 29.08
N ALA A 205 -10.21 -20.59 30.08
CA ALA A 205 -10.48 -19.59 31.08
C ALA A 205 -10.70 -18.19 30.45
N PRO A 206 -11.61 -17.36 31.00
CA PRO A 206 -11.70 -15.96 30.61
C PRO A 206 -10.37 -15.25 30.86
N VAL A 207 -10.01 -14.28 30.02
CA VAL A 207 -8.79 -13.50 30.19
C VAL A 207 -9.13 -12.11 30.71
N THR A 208 -8.42 -11.68 31.76
CA THR A 208 -8.50 -10.32 32.28
C THR A 208 -7.19 -9.61 31.95
N PHE A 209 -7.28 -8.50 31.20
CA PHE A 209 -6.12 -7.77 30.74
C PHE A 209 -5.73 -6.64 31.69
N ASP A 210 -4.43 -6.55 31.98
CA ASP A 210 -3.82 -5.43 32.69
C ASP A 210 -2.96 -4.61 31.72
N TYR A 211 -3.39 -3.36 31.49
CA TYR A 211 -2.79 -2.43 30.55
C TYR A 211 -1.77 -1.49 31.19
N SER A 212 -1.49 -1.65 32.48
CA SER A 212 -0.68 -0.70 33.27
C SER A 212 0.75 -0.52 32.79
N GLN A 213 1.31 -1.49 32.06
CA GLN A 213 2.66 -1.40 31.52
C GLN A 213 2.73 -0.69 30.17
N ILE A 214 1.59 -0.46 29.51
CA ILE A 214 1.57 0.23 28.22
C ILE A 214 1.86 1.72 28.45
N ARG A 215 2.84 2.26 27.69
CA ARG A 215 3.19 3.68 27.77
C ARG A 215 2.00 4.58 27.47
N PRO A 216 1.90 5.75 28.13
CA PRO A 216 0.82 6.69 27.87
C PRO A 216 0.89 7.29 26.46
N ALA A 217 -0.23 7.89 26.03
CA ALA A 217 -0.32 8.60 24.78
C ALA A 217 0.66 9.80 24.74
N GLY A 218 1.26 10.03 23.56
CA GLY A 218 2.22 11.11 23.33
C GLY A 218 3.68 10.74 23.65
N GLU A 219 3.96 9.60 24.25
CA GLU A 219 5.33 9.15 24.44
C GLU A 219 5.97 8.63 23.14
N PRO A 220 7.25 8.95 22.85
CA PRO A 220 7.89 8.56 21.61
C PRO A 220 8.13 7.04 21.54
N ILE A 221 7.88 6.47 20.34
CA ILE A 221 8.18 5.07 20.04
C ILE A 221 9.61 4.97 19.52
N ARG A 222 10.55 4.67 20.42
CA ARG A 222 11.97 4.58 20.05
C ARG A 222 12.23 3.47 19.03
N GLY A 223 12.92 3.84 17.94
CA GLY A 223 13.42 2.89 16.93
C GLY A 223 12.42 2.52 15.85
N PHE A 224 11.19 3.01 15.89
CA PHE A 224 10.21 2.91 14.80
C PHE A 224 9.76 4.30 14.33
N GLY A 225 9.77 5.27 15.24
CA GLY A 225 9.31 6.65 15.02
C GLY A 225 7.85 6.84 15.40
N GLY A 226 7.45 8.08 15.60
CA GLY A 226 6.11 8.48 16.01
C GLY A 226 5.84 8.40 17.51
N GLU A 227 4.61 8.70 17.91
CA GLU A 227 4.16 8.76 19.30
C GLU A 227 3.17 7.64 19.63
N SER A 228 3.14 7.20 20.86
CA SER A 228 2.22 6.20 21.36
C SER A 228 0.78 6.73 21.39
N SER A 229 -0.17 5.89 21.04
CA SER A 229 -1.61 6.14 21.25
C SER A 229 -2.09 5.85 22.67
N GLY A 230 -1.22 5.35 23.52
CA GLY A 230 -1.61 4.82 24.83
C GLY A 230 -2.39 3.50 24.73
N PRO A 231 -2.92 3.01 25.86
CA PRO A 231 -3.62 1.72 25.91
C PRO A 231 -5.04 1.77 25.34
N ARG A 232 -5.66 2.94 25.18
CA ARG A 232 -7.09 3.07 24.86
C ARG A 232 -7.51 2.31 23.60
N PRO A 233 -6.80 2.39 22.44
CA PRO A 233 -7.17 1.64 21.25
C PRO A 233 -7.22 0.13 21.45
N LEU A 234 -6.33 -0.42 22.27
CA LEU A 234 -6.30 -1.84 22.58
C LEU A 234 -7.43 -2.24 23.54
N VAL A 235 -7.76 -1.41 24.53
CA VAL A 235 -8.91 -1.61 25.41
C VAL A 235 -10.20 -1.66 24.60
N ASP A 236 -10.37 -0.71 23.68
CA ASP A 236 -11.53 -0.64 22.79
C ASP A 236 -11.60 -1.88 21.88
N LEU A 237 -10.45 -2.32 21.32
CA LEU A 237 -10.38 -3.54 20.52
C LEU A 237 -10.83 -4.77 21.29
N HIS A 238 -10.29 -5.00 22.50
CA HIS A 238 -10.68 -6.15 23.32
C HIS A 238 -12.19 -6.13 23.66
N THR A 239 -12.72 -4.96 23.98
CA THR A 239 -14.15 -4.79 24.28
C THR A 239 -15.01 -5.11 23.05
N GLN A 240 -14.61 -4.65 21.87
CA GLN A 240 -15.35 -4.87 20.63
C GLN A 240 -15.25 -6.31 20.14
N ILE A 241 -14.08 -6.96 20.23
CA ILE A 241 -13.93 -8.41 19.94
C ILE A 241 -14.85 -9.24 20.85
N ASP A 242 -14.87 -8.92 22.15
CA ASP A 242 -15.75 -9.57 23.10
C ASP A 242 -17.23 -9.43 22.68
N SER A 243 -17.65 -8.24 22.30
CA SER A 243 -19.00 -7.98 21.80
C SER A 243 -19.34 -8.76 20.52
N VAL A 244 -18.41 -8.89 19.59
CA VAL A 244 -18.61 -9.65 18.34
C VAL A 244 -18.74 -11.15 18.64
N LEU A 245 -17.77 -11.72 19.37
CA LEU A 245 -17.71 -13.15 19.63
C LEU A 245 -18.80 -13.62 20.60
N SER A 246 -19.21 -12.80 21.56
CA SER A 246 -20.29 -13.15 22.50
C SER A 246 -21.62 -13.37 21.79
N LYS A 247 -21.90 -12.69 20.69
CA LYS A 247 -23.12 -12.88 19.88
C LYS A 247 -23.09 -14.21 19.11
N GLU A 248 -21.93 -14.77 18.89
CA GLU A 248 -21.70 -15.99 18.10
C GLU A 248 -21.66 -17.26 18.99
N ILE A 249 -21.68 -17.12 20.33
CA ILE A 249 -21.57 -18.27 21.25
C ILE A 249 -22.63 -19.34 20.95
N GLY A 250 -22.19 -20.58 20.78
CA GLY A 250 -23.02 -21.71 20.43
C GLY A 250 -23.21 -21.91 18.93
N SER A 251 -22.68 -21.05 18.10
CA SER A 251 -22.72 -21.14 16.63
C SER A 251 -21.31 -21.25 16.03
N PRO A 252 -21.18 -21.75 14.80
CA PRO A 252 -19.94 -21.59 14.04
C PRO A 252 -19.70 -20.11 13.74
N ILE A 253 -18.43 -19.67 13.71
CA ILE A 253 -18.08 -18.29 13.38
C ILE A 253 -18.66 -17.89 12.01
N SER A 254 -19.28 -16.71 11.93
CA SER A 254 -19.87 -16.18 10.69
C SER A 254 -18.86 -15.45 9.81
N GLN A 255 -19.23 -15.18 8.56
CA GLN A 255 -18.46 -14.30 7.66
C GLN A 255 -18.35 -12.90 8.25
N THR A 256 -19.46 -12.37 8.77
CA THR A 256 -19.51 -11.06 9.41
C THR A 256 -18.54 -10.96 10.58
N ALA A 257 -18.53 -11.94 11.48
CA ALA A 257 -17.64 -11.92 12.64
C ALA A 257 -16.15 -11.92 12.24
N ILE A 258 -15.76 -12.70 11.22
CA ILE A 258 -14.39 -12.68 10.70
C ILE A 258 -14.01 -11.29 10.20
N VAL A 259 -14.85 -10.67 9.36
CA VAL A 259 -14.59 -9.35 8.81
C VAL A 259 -14.56 -8.30 9.92
N ASP A 260 -15.50 -8.34 10.85
CA ASP A 260 -15.56 -7.38 11.96
C ASP A 260 -14.30 -7.43 12.82
N ILE A 261 -13.84 -8.60 13.21
CA ILE A 261 -12.63 -8.74 14.03
C ILE A 261 -11.41 -8.19 13.27
N MET A 262 -11.25 -8.52 11.99
CA MET A 262 -10.15 -8.03 11.18
C MET A 262 -10.18 -6.49 11.04
N ASN A 263 -11.34 -5.93 10.70
CA ASN A 263 -11.50 -4.48 10.58
C ASN A 263 -11.28 -3.74 11.91
N LEU A 264 -11.72 -4.31 13.04
CA LEU A 264 -11.47 -3.75 14.37
C LEU A 264 -9.99 -3.75 14.73
N ILE A 265 -9.25 -4.79 14.33
CA ILE A 265 -7.78 -4.82 14.46
C ILE A 265 -7.16 -3.69 13.63
N GLY A 266 -7.58 -3.53 12.38
CA GLY A 266 -7.12 -2.43 11.52
C GLY A 266 -7.38 -1.06 12.15
N LYS A 267 -8.59 -0.81 12.64
CA LYS A 267 -8.95 0.41 13.37
C LYS A 267 -8.03 0.66 14.58
N CYS A 268 -7.77 -0.36 15.37
CA CYS A 268 -6.86 -0.26 16.52
C CYS A 268 -5.44 0.15 16.11
N VAL A 269 -4.91 -0.46 15.06
CA VAL A 269 -3.54 -0.21 14.59
C VAL A 269 -3.37 1.23 14.08
N VAL A 270 -4.36 1.78 13.38
CA VAL A 270 -4.28 3.15 12.83
C VAL A 270 -4.62 4.24 13.83
N ALA A 271 -5.29 3.91 14.95
CA ALA A 271 -5.75 4.87 15.94
C ALA A 271 -4.63 5.74 16.55
N GLY A 272 -3.39 5.26 16.54
CA GLY A 272 -2.22 5.98 17.08
C GLY A 272 -1.51 6.91 16.10
N ASN A 273 -1.95 7.10 14.91
CA ASN A 273 -1.31 7.89 13.84
C ASN A 273 0.14 7.49 13.50
N VAL A 274 0.65 6.45 14.12
CA VAL A 274 2.05 6.00 13.97
C VAL A 274 2.18 5.04 12.80
N ARG A 275 1.09 4.40 12.42
CA ARG A 275 1.09 3.33 11.44
C ARG A 275 -0.04 3.49 10.45
N ARG A 276 0.27 3.22 9.19
CA ARG A 276 -0.71 3.04 8.13
C ARG A 276 -0.90 1.56 7.92
N THR A 277 -2.15 1.12 7.88
CA THR A 277 -2.51 -0.17 7.32
C THR A 277 -3.72 0.00 6.42
N ALA A 278 -3.89 -0.92 5.51
CA ALA A 278 -5.08 -1.04 4.68
C ALA A 278 -5.43 -2.52 4.62
N GLU A 279 -6.69 -2.81 4.42
CA GLU A 279 -7.17 -4.18 4.31
C GLU A 279 -7.94 -4.37 3.01
N ILE A 280 -7.98 -5.61 2.53
CA ILE A 280 -8.94 -6.08 1.54
C ILE A 280 -9.50 -7.41 2.02
N VAL A 281 -10.79 -7.58 1.90
CA VAL A 281 -11.43 -8.86 2.20
C VAL A 281 -12.01 -9.47 0.93
N PHE A 282 -11.91 -10.77 0.82
CA PHE A 282 -12.50 -11.56 -0.26
C PHE A 282 -13.55 -12.52 0.28
N GLY A 283 -14.73 -12.48 -0.32
CA GLY A 283 -15.84 -13.35 0.05
C GLY A 283 -16.57 -13.93 -1.15
N PRO A 284 -17.56 -14.79 -0.90
CA PRO A 284 -18.36 -15.42 -1.96
C PRO A 284 -19.29 -14.39 -2.63
N ALA A 285 -19.39 -14.49 -3.94
CA ALA A 285 -20.22 -13.59 -4.75
C ALA A 285 -21.71 -13.85 -4.63
N ASP A 286 -22.12 -15.00 -4.07
CA ASP A 286 -23.51 -15.44 -3.87
C ASP A 286 -23.98 -15.28 -2.41
N SER A 287 -23.20 -14.68 -1.54
CA SER A 287 -23.56 -14.44 -0.13
C SER A 287 -24.08 -13.02 0.05
N GLU A 288 -25.38 -12.87 0.25
CA GLU A 288 -25.99 -11.56 0.57
C GLU A 288 -25.42 -11.00 1.87
N GLU A 289 -25.20 -11.83 2.90
CA GLU A 289 -24.56 -11.44 4.15
C GLU A 289 -23.23 -10.72 3.87
N TYR A 290 -22.37 -11.31 3.04
CA TYR A 290 -21.07 -10.74 2.74
C TYR A 290 -21.14 -9.48 1.87
N ILE A 291 -21.94 -9.51 0.81
CA ILE A 291 -22.04 -8.42 -0.16
C ILE A 291 -22.58 -7.14 0.50
N ASP A 292 -23.51 -7.28 1.43
CA ASP A 292 -24.16 -6.14 2.11
C ASP A 292 -23.40 -5.65 3.37
N LEU A 293 -22.21 -6.16 3.68
CA LEU A 293 -21.41 -5.73 4.84
C LEU A 293 -21.13 -4.23 4.84
N LYS A 294 -21.00 -3.59 3.70
CA LYS A 294 -20.82 -2.14 3.55
C LYS A 294 -22.08 -1.39 3.13
N ASN A 295 -23.21 -2.04 3.13
CA ASN A 295 -24.49 -1.35 3.08
C ASN A 295 -24.80 -0.78 4.46
N TYR A 296 -24.48 0.48 4.69
CA TYR A 296 -24.63 1.14 5.98
C TYR A 296 -26.09 1.48 6.33
N GLU A 297 -27.03 1.39 5.39
CA GLU A 297 -28.46 1.42 5.70
C GLU A 297 -28.88 0.16 6.46
N VAL A 298 -28.31 -0.99 6.11
CA VAL A 298 -28.54 -2.28 6.77
C VAL A 298 -27.65 -2.47 7.99
N ASN A 299 -26.40 -2.03 7.90
CA ASN A 299 -25.35 -2.23 8.91
C ASN A 299 -24.77 -0.90 9.40
N PRO A 300 -25.54 0.02 10.00
CA PRO A 300 -25.07 1.37 10.33
C PRO A 300 -23.90 1.38 11.33
N HIS A 301 -23.82 0.43 12.23
CA HIS A 301 -22.73 0.31 13.20
C HIS A 301 -21.36 0.06 12.56
N ARG A 302 -21.32 -0.46 11.33
CA ARG A 302 -20.08 -0.73 10.61
C ARG A 302 -19.43 0.53 10.02
N MET A 303 -20.12 1.67 10.00
CA MET A 303 -19.50 2.96 9.63
C MET A 303 -18.29 3.29 10.51
N GLU A 304 -18.23 2.80 11.75
CA GLU A 304 -17.12 3.07 12.66
C GLU A 304 -15.82 2.36 12.29
N TYR A 305 -15.86 1.23 11.55
CA TYR A 305 -14.68 0.40 11.27
C TYR A 305 -14.68 -0.26 9.90
N GLY A 306 -15.80 -0.35 9.20
CA GLY A 306 -15.91 -0.98 7.88
C GLY A 306 -15.05 -0.29 6.79
N TRP A 307 -14.66 0.95 7.00
CA TRP A 307 -13.78 1.71 6.13
C TRP A 307 -12.35 1.16 6.09
N THR A 308 -11.92 0.34 7.04
CA THR A 308 -10.57 -0.20 7.10
C THR A 308 -10.26 -1.21 6.00
N SER A 309 -11.29 -1.83 5.40
CA SER A 309 -11.11 -2.75 4.28
C SER A 309 -11.87 -2.33 3.02
N ASN A 310 -11.27 -2.59 1.85
CA ASN A 310 -12.00 -2.74 0.60
C ASN A 310 -12.62 -4.15 0.56
N ASN A 311 -13.87 -4.26 0.13
CA ASN A 311 -14.54 -5.55 0.03
C ASN A 311 -14.61 -6.01 -1.42
N SER A 312 -14.16 -7.22 -1.69
CA SER A 312 -14.19 -7.83 -3.04
C SER A 312 -14.80 -9.23 -2.99
N VAL A 313 -15.35 -9.66 -4.11
CA VAL A 313 -15.85 -11.03 -4.25
C VAL A 313 -14.86 -11.88 -5.05
N PHE A 314 -14.74 -13.15 -4.71
CA PHE A 314 -14.17 -14.13 -5.61
C PHE A 314 -15.16 -14.41 -6.73
N ALA A 315 -14.89 -13.83 -7.89
CA ALA A 315 -15.70 -14.03 -9.08
C ALA A 315 -15.30 -15.32 -9.81
N THR A 316 -16.29 -15.99 -10.35
CA THR A 316 -16.11 -17.16 -11.24
C THR A 316 -16.45 -16.74 -12.66
N VAL A 317 -15.61 -17.12 -13.63
CA VAL A 317 -15.88 -16.88 -15.04
C VAL A 317 -17.24 -17.50 -15.43
N GLY A 318 -18.12 -16.71 -16.01
CA GLY A 318 -19.47 -17.14 -16.41
C GLY A 318 -20.53 -17.02 -15.32
N MET A 319 -20.22 -16.47 -14.14
CA MET A 319 -21.24 -16.17 -13.12
C MET A 319 -22.21 -15.08 -13.59
N ASP A 320 -23.37 -15.00 -12.94
CA ASP A 320 -24.28 -13.87 -13.08
C ASP A 320 -23.74 -12.66 -12.31
N TYR A 321 -23.35 -11.61 -13.00
CA TYR A 321 -22.83 -10.38 -12.40
C TYR A 321 -23.94 -9.38 -12.02
N GLY A 322 -25.19 -9.60 -12.40
CA GLY A 322 -26.31 -8.68 -12.16
C GLY A 322 -26.43 -8.24 -10.70
N PRO A 323 -26.56 -9.18 -9.73
CA PRO A 323 -26.77 -8.84 -8.33
C PRO A 323 -25.62 -8.03 -7.70
N THR A 324 -24.35 -8.35 -8.04
CA THR A 324 -23.19 -7.61 -7.53
C THR A 324 -23.03 -6.25 -8.22
N ALA A 325 -23.32 -6.18 -9.52
CA ALA A 325 -23.25 -4.93 -10.29
C ALA A 325 -24.27 -3.88 -9.79
N GLU A 326 -25.42 -4.31 -9.32
CA GLU A 326 -26.40 -3.41 -8.67
C GLU A 326 -25.82 -2.74 -7.42
N ARG A 327 -25.09 -3.50 -6.58
CA ARG A 327 -24.42 -2.95 -5.40
C ARG A 327 -23.29 -1.98 -5.79
N VAL A 328 -22.48 -2.36 -6.78
CA VAL A 328 -21.40 -1.51 -7.32
C VAL A 328 -21.95 -0.17 -7.83
N ASN A 329 -23.11 -0.18 -8.48
CA ASN A 329 -23.74 1.05 -8.96
C ASN A 329 -24.16 1.99 -7.84
N LEU A 330 -24.42 1.47 -6.63
CA LEU A 330 -24.81 2.27 -5.47
C LEU A 330 -23.62 2.91 -4.77
N ASN A 331 -22.56 2.14 -4.50
CA ASN A 331 -21.46 2.56 -3.62
C ASN A 331 -20.05 2.17 -4.08
N GLY A 332 -19.91 1.57 -5.25
CA GLY A 332 -18.60 1.14 -5.79
C GLY A 332 -18.11 -0.22 -5.30
N GLU A 333 -18.78 -0.85 -4.36
CA GLU A 333 -18.39 -2.17 -3.83
C GLU A 333 -19.52 -3.21 -4.02
N PRO A 334 -19.15 -4.49 -4.19
CA PRO A 334 -17.82 -5.08 -4.07
C PRO A 334 -16.94 -4.91 -5.31
N GLY A 335 -15.59 -5.02 -5.11
CA GLY A 335 -14.67 -5.28 -6.20
C GLY A 335 -14.71 -6.75 -6.65
N TYR A 336 -13.96 -7.09 -7.70
CA TYR A 336 -13.94 -8.44 -8.28
C TYR A 336 -12.53 -8.99 -8.34
N ALA A 337 -12.38 -10.26 -7.97
CA ALA A 337 -11.14 -11.01 -8.05
C ALA A 337 -11.39 -12.39 -8.68
N TRP A 338 -10.80 -12.65 -9.83
CA TRP A 338 -10.89 -13.95 -10.53
C TRP A 338 -9.69 -14.82 -10.12
N LEU A 339 -9.85 -15.52 -8.99
CA LEU A 339 -8.77 -16.33 -8.43
C LEU A 339 -8.30 -17.44 -9.39
N ASP A 340 -9.21 -18.01 -10.17
CA ASP A 340 -8.84 -19.02 -11.16
C ASP A 340 -7.95 -18.45 -12.27
N ASN A 341 -8.22 -17.21 -12.74
CA ASN A 341 -7.33 -16.52 -13.68
C ASN A 341 -5.97 -16.21 -13.03
N MET A 342 -5.95 -15.80 -11.77
CA MET A 342 -4.72 -15.56 -11.02
C MET A 342 -3.83 -16.81 -10.95
N ARG A 343 -4.43 -17.97 -10.76
CA ARG A 343 -3.74 -19.27 -10.63
C ARG A 343 -3.28 -19.83 -11.96
N ALA A 344 -4.11 -19.67 -12.98
CA ALA A 344 -3.90 -20.30 -14.28
C ALA A 344 -2.89 -19.57 -15.16
N TYR A 345 -2.87 -18.26 -15.10
CA TYR A 345 -2.11 -17.44 -16.05
C TYR A 345 -0.94 -16.68 -15.41
N GLY A 346 0.14 -16.52 -16.21
CA GLY A 346 1.06 -15.39 -16.11
C GLY A 346 0.40 -14.15 -16.70
N ARG A 347 0.98 -13.54 -17.75
CA ARG A 347 0.24 -12.54 -18.54
C ARG A 347 -0.95 -13.21 -19.26
N MET A 348 -2.03 -12.47 -19.43
CA MET A 348 -3.24 -13.05 -20.06
C MET A 348 -3.10 -13.35 -21.57
N LYS A 349 -2.01 -12.91 -22.23
CA LYS A 349 -1.68 -13.34 -23.60
C LYS A 349 -0.95 -14.68 -23.68
N ASP A 350 -0.30 -15.09 -22.59
CA ASP A 350 0.52 -16.30 -22.55
C ASP A 350 -0.34 -17.55 -22.29
N PRO A 351 0.11 -18.75 -22.70
CA PRO A 351 -0.63 -19.96 -22.42
C PRO A 351 -0.78 -20.22 -20.91
N ILE A 352 -1.84 -20.95 -20.55
CA ILE A 352 -2.04 -21.44 -19.18
C ILE A 352 -0.80 -22.22 -18.73
N ASN A 353 -0.29 -21.90 -17.55
CA ASN A 353 0.88 -22.55 -16.97
C ASN A 353 0.67 -23.10 -15.56
N ASN A 354 -0.40 -22.66 -14.86
CA ASN A 354 -0.76 -23.08 -13.50
C ASN A 354 0.38 -22.95 -12.47
N LYS A 355 1.37 -22.10 -12.71
CA LYS A 355 2.49 -21.89 -11.78
C LYS A 355 2.05 -21.46 -10.40
N ASP A 356 1.01 -20.64 -10.35
CA ASP A 356 0.53 -19.97 -9.13
C ASP A 356 -0.71 -20.66 -8.52
N HIS A 357 -0.83 -21.98 -8.72
CA HIS A 357 -1.99 -22.76 -8.28
C HIS A 357 -2.26 -22.71 -6.78
N ARG A 358 -1.27 -22.32 -5.96
CA ARG A 358 -1.40 -22.20 -4.50
C ARG A 358 -1.91 -20.82 -4.05
N ALA A 359 -2.05 -19.86 -4.95
CA ALA A 359 -2.57 -18.54 -4.62
C ALA A 359 -3.94 -18.64 -3.93
N LYS A 360 -4.15 -17.80 -2.92
CA LYS A 360 -5.38 -17.78 -2.12
C LYS A 360 -6.13 -16.47 -2.22
N GLY A 361 -5.46 -15.39 -2.64
CA GLY A 361 -6.04 -14.06 -2.77
C GLY A 361 -5.01 -13.04 -3.23
N GLY A 362 -5.10 -11.84 -2.71
CA GLY A 362 -4.21 -10.73 -3.06
C GLY A 362 -4.07 -9.69 -1.94
N ASN A 363 -3.22 -8.71 -2.18
CA ASN A 363 -2.97 -7.60 -1.27
C ASN A 363 -4.06 -6.51 -1.36
N PRO A 364 -4.11 -5.54 -0.43
CA PRO A 364 -5.16 -4.52 -0.37
C PRO A 364 -5.42 -3.74 -1.66
N CYS A 365 -4.38 -3.40 -2.40
CA CYS A 365 -4.53 -2.73 -3.70
C CYS A 365 -4.75 -3.70 -4.87
N LEU A 366 -4.73 -5.01 -4.62
CA LEU A 366 -4.96 -6.09 -5.59
C LEU A 366 -4.03 -6.06 -6.83
N GLU A 367 -2.79 -5.56 -6.68
CA GLU A 367 -1.76 -5.67 -7.73
C GLU A 367 -0.95 -6.95 -7.66
N GLN A 368 -1.01 -7.68 -6.54
CA GLN A 368 -0.27 -8.92 -6.31
C GLN A 368 -1.20 -10.09 -6.02
N THR A 369 -1.00 -11.16 -6.75
CA THR A 369 -1.52 -12.49 -6.37
C THR A 369 -0.67 -13.04 -5.23
N LEU A 370 -1.27 -13.56 -4.16
CA LEU A 370 -0.53 -14.04 -2.99
C LEU A 370 -1.06 -15.39 -2.48
N GLU A 371 -0.15 -16.20 -1.94
CA GLU A 371 -0.48 -17.31 -1.06
C GLU A 371 -0.75 -16.83 0.37
N SER A 372 -1.30 -17.68 1.22
CA SER A 372 -1.44 -17.35 2.64
C SER A 372 -0.07 -17.12 3.28
N TYR A 373 0.05 -16.08 4.11
CA TYR A 373 1.27 -15.60 4.76
C TYR A 373 2.35 -15.04 3.82
N GLU A 374 2.06 -14.82 2.54
CA GLU A 374 2.99 -14.23 1.58
C GLU A 374 2.97 -12.70 1.67
N LEU A 375 4.17 -12.10 1.66
CA LEU A 375 4.35 -10.64 1.54
C LEU A 375 4.57 -10.26 0.08
N CYS A 376 4.23 -9.02 -0.26
CA CYS A 376 4.46 -8.47 -1.59
C CYS A 376 5.76 -7.65 -1.67
N CYS A 377 6.59 -7.99 -2.63
CA CYS A 377 7.80 -7.24 -2.98
C CYS A 377 7.55 -6.42 -4.25
N LEU A 378 7.74 -5.12 -4.19
CA LEU A 378 7.41 -4.19 -5.27
C LEU A 378 8.61 -3.31 -5.65
N VAL A 379 8.56 -2.78 -6.86
CA VAL A 379 9.38 -1.68 -7.35
C VAL A 379 8.58 -0.90 -8.39
N GLU A 380 8.73 0.43 -8.42
CA GLU A 380 7.97 1.31 -9.32
C GLU A 380 8.87 1.89 -10.40
N THR A 381 8.44 1.83 -11.66
CA THR A 381 9.13 2.42 -12.80
C THR A 381 8.26 3.49 -13.46
N PHE A 382 8.92 4.44 -14.13
CA PHE A 382 8.26 5.59 -14.76
C PHE A 382 8.64 5.67 -16.25
N PRO A 383 7.98 4.90 -17.14
CA PRO A 383 8.32 4.88 -18.56
C PRO A 383 8.27 6.26 -19.22
N ASN A 384 7.38 7.14 -18.76
CA ASN A 384 7.28 8.54 -19.21
C ASN A 384 8.52 9.39 -18.93
N ASN A 385 9.41 8.97 -18.02
CA ASN A 385 10.67 9.65 -17.68
C ASN A 385 11.88 9.11 -18.49
N HIS A 386 11.62 8.41 -19.59
CA HIS A 386 12.66 7.80 -20.43
C HIS A 386 12.61 8.34 -21.87
N GLU A 387 13.79 8.49 -22.45
CA GLU A 387 13.93 8.99 -23.82
C GLU A 387 13.59 7.93 -24.87
N SER A 388 13.87 6.66 -24.57
CA SER A 388 13.70 5.53 -25.48
C SER A 388 13.42 4.24 -24.75
N LEU A 389 12.95 3.23 -25.50
CA LEU A 389 12.78 1.87 -24.99
C LEU A 389 14.13 1.31 -24.45
N GLU A 390 15.24 1.58 -25.14
CA GLU A 390 16.56 1.13 -24.69
C GLU A 390 16.92 1.70 -23.31
N ASP A 391 16.66 2.99 -23.10
CA ASP A 391 16.87 3.66 -21.80
C ASP A 391 15.96 3.04 -20.72
N TYR A 392 14.72 2.72 -21.05
CA TYR A 392 13.78 2.05 -20.13
C TYR A 392 14.24 0.63 -19.78
N LEU A 393 14.72 -0.15 -20.74
CA LEU A 393 15.26 -1.49 -20.48
C LEU A 393 16.48 -1.46 -19.56
N LYS A 394 17.36 -0.44 -19.71
CA LYS A 394 18.47 -0.22 -18.77
C LYS A 394 17.97 0.07 -17.35
N THR A 395 16.89 0.83 -17.20
CA THR A 395 16.27 1.07 -15.90
C THR A 395 15.71 -0.21 -15.30
N LEU A 396 15.01 -1.03 -16.09
CA LEU A 396 14.44 -2.30 -15.63
C LEU A 396 15.52 -3.24 -15.04
N LYS A 397 16.73 -3.22 -15.58
CA LYS A 397 17.86 -3.99 -15.03
C LYS A 397 18.08 -3.69 -13.54
N TYR A 398 18.12 -2.42 -13.16
CA TYR A 398 18.40 -2.00 -11.78
C TYR A 398 17.15 -2.00 -10.90
N ALA A 399 16.00 -1.66 -11.43
CA ALA A 399 14.74 -1.78 -10.73
C ALA A 399 14.45 -3.23 -10.32
N TYR A 400 14.61 -4.15 -11.25
CA TYR A 400 14.40 -5.56 -10.99
C TYR A 400 15.47 -6.15 -10.05
N LEU A 401 16.73 -5.72 -10.17
CA LEU A 401 17.80 -6.10 -9.25
C LEU A 401 17.51 -5.66 -7.81
N TYR A 402 17.00 -4.44 -7.62
CA TYR A 402 16.55 -3.97 -6.30
C TYR A 402 15.49 -4.93 -5.72
N ALA A 403 14.42 -5.19 -6.47
CA ALA A 403 13.33 -6.04 -6.00
C ALA A 403 13.78 -7.48 -5.75
N LYS A 404 14.60 -8.05 -6.64
CA LYS A 404 15.16 -9.39 -6.44
C LYS A 404 16.02 -9.48 -5.19
N THR A 405 16.77 -8.42 -4.89
CA THR A 405 17.56 -8.31 -3.65
C THR A 405 16.66 -8.33 -2.40
N VAL A 406 15.54 -7.61 -2.41
CA VAL A 406 14.59 -7.61 -1.28
C VAL A 406 14.08 -9.02 -0.99
N THR A 407 13.91 -9.88 -2.00
CA THR A 407 13.48 -11.27 -1.80
C THR A 407 14.52 -12.15 -1.07
N LEU A 408 15.75 -11.70 -0.90
CA LEU A 408 16.78 -12.39 -0.12
C LEU A 408 16.54 -12.30 1.39
N GLY A 409 15.79 -11.30 1.84
CA GLY A 409 15.51 -11.06 3.26
C GLY A 409 14.57 -12.09 3.85
N LYS A 410 14.93 -12.59 5.05
CA LYS A 410 14.05 -13.44 5.85
C LYS A 410 13.24 -12.58 6.82
N THR A 411 12.03 -13.02 7.14
CA THR A 411 11.15 -12.39 8.12
C THR A 411 11.23 -13.17 9.45
N HIS A 412 10.60 -12.63 10.49
CA HIS A 412 10.46 -13.31 11.78
C HIS A 412 9.31 -14.34 11.78
N TRP A 413 8.49 -14.39 10.71
CA TRP A 413 7.43 -15.38 10.56
C TRP A 413 7.91 -16.61 9.79
N ALA A 414 7.86 -17.78 10.44
CA ALA A 414 8.29 -19.04 9.82
C ALA A 414 7.44 -19.42 8.60
N GLU A 415 6.12 -19.24 8.68
CA GLU A 415 5.18 -19.53 7.59
C GLU A 415 5.43 -18.63 6.39
N THR A 416 5.63 -17.33 6.61
CA THR A 416 5.99 -16.37 5.57
C THR A 416 7.28 -16.76 4.87
N ASN A 417 8.31 -17.15 5.61
CA ASN A 417 9.59 -17.55 5.04
C ASN A 417 9.46 -18.80 4.14
N LYS A 418 8.64 -19.79 4.53
CA LYS A 418 8.38 -20.97 3.69
C LYS A 418 7.84 -20.59 2.31
N VAL A 419 6.91 -19.63 2.26
CA VAL A 419 6.27 -19.19 1.02
C VAL A 419 7.19 -18.29 0.22
N MET A 420 7.73 -17.25 0.85
CA MET A 420 8.52 -16.23 0.16
C MET A 420 9.84 -16.77 -0.41
N LEU A 421 10.54 -17.60 0.34
CA LEU A 421 11.82 -18.17 -0.13
C LEU A 421 11.63 -19.16 -1.29
N ARG A 422 10.44 -19.76 -1.42
CA ARG A 422 10.07 -20.60 -2.56
C ARG A 422 9.64 -19.75 -3.76
N ASN A 423 8.76 -18.78 -3.55
CA ASN A 423 8.10 -18.05 -4.63
C ASN A 423 8.94 -16.91 -5.19
N ARG A 424 9.73 -16.22 -4.37
CA ARG A 424 10.50 -15.03 -4.78
C ARG A 424 9.67 -14.04 -5.61
N ARG A 425 8.37 -13.92 -5.32
CA ARG A 425 7.42 -13.09 -6.06
C ARG A 425 7.83 -11.64 -6.06
N ILE A 426 7.72 -11.00 -7.23
CA ILE A 426 8.02 -9.59 -7.46
C ILE A 426 6.87 -8.96 -8.23
N GLY A 427 6.60 -7.70 -7.94
CA GLY A 427 5.73 -6.83 -8.73
C GLY A 427 6.51 -5.61 -9.23
N CYS A 428 7.17 -5.75 -10.37
CA CYS A 428 7.74 -4.61 -11.07
C CYS A 428 6.61 -3.86 -11.77
N SER A 429 6.36 -2.62 -11.35
CA SER A 429 5.20 -1.82 -11.72
C SER A 429 5.59 -0.65 -12.64
N MET A 430 4.59 -0.06 -13.30
CA MET A 430 4.67 1.14 -14.10
C MET A 430 3.70 2.20 -13.60
N SER A 431 4.13 3.44 -13.55
CA SER A 431 3.30 4.64 -13.35
C SER A 431 3.55 5.67 -14.44
N GLY A 432 2.72 6.72 -14.51
CA GLY A 432 2.82 7.72 -15.57
C GLY A 432 2.26 7.22 -16.92
N ILE A 433 1.39 6.22 -16.90
CA ILE A 433 0.85 5.62 -18.13
C ILE A 433 -0.03 6.62 -18.90
N ALA A 434 -0.85 7.42 -18.20
CA ALA A 434 -1.65 8.46 -18.86
C ALA A 434 -0.77 9.49 -19.61
N GLN A 435 0.34 9.90 -19.00
CA GLN A 435 1.33 10.80 -19.60
C GLN A 435 2.07 10.12 -20.77
N PHE A 436 2.45 8.86 -20.63
CA PHE A 436 3.08 8.09 -21.70
C PHE A 436 2.17 7.96 -22.93
N LEU A 437 0.88 7.70 -22.71
CA LEU A 437 -0.11 7.63 -23.78
C LEU A 437 -0.27 8.95 -24.53
N ALA A 438 -0.24 10.08 -23.81
CA ALA A 438 -0.29 11.41 -24.44
C ALA A 438 0.92 11.70 -25.32
N ASP A 439 2.12 11.30 -24.87
CA ASP A 439 3.39 11.55 -25.58
C ASP A 439 3.64 10.54 -26.72
N ARG A 440 3.39 9.25 -26.49
CA ARG A 440 3.84 8.17 -27.36
C ARG A 440 2.74 7.26 -27.93
N GLY A 441 1.55 7.33 -27.37
CA GLY A 441 0.39 6.55 -27.82
C GLY A 441 0.40 5.07 -27.41
N MET A 442 -0.71 4.40 -27.70
CA MET A 442 -1.00 3.02 -27.26
C MET A 442 -0.05 1.98 -27.88
N SER A 443 0.28 2.13 -29.16
CA SER A 443 1.15 1.15 -29.84
C SER A 443 2.52 1.07 -29.18
N ASN A 444 3.13 2.22 -28.89
CA ASN A 444 4.40 2.27 -28.16
C ASN A 444 4.29 1.73 -26.73
N LEU A 445 3.16 1.99 -26.06
CA LEU A 445 2.95 1.43 -24.72
C LEU A 445 2.96 -0.11 -24.74
N ILE A 446 2.24 -0.71 -25.68
CA ILE A 446 2.22 -2.16 -25.88
C ILE A 446 3.62 -2.69 -26.18
N ASP A 447 4.35 -2.04 -27.08
CA ASP A 447 5.72 -2.47 -27.44
C ASP A 447 6.68 -2.39 -26.24
N TRP A 448 6.58 -1.33 -25.43
CA TRP A 448 7.42 -1.18 -24.24
C TRP A 448 7.05 -2.18 -23.14
N MET A 449 5.76 -2.45 -22.97
CA MET A 449 5.29 -3.47 -22.02
C MET A 449 5.79 -4.86 -22.42
N ASP A 450 5.62 -5.24 -23.67
CA ASP A 450 5.99 -6.58 -24.15
C ASP A 450 7.51 -6.81 -24.14
N ALA A 451 8.28 -5.87 -24.70
CA ALA A 451 9.75 -5.92 -24.68
C ALA A 451 10.30 -5.85 -23.25
N GLY A 452 9.73 -5.00 -22.39
CA GLY A 452 10.11 -4.87 -20.99
C GLY A 452 9.87 -6.15 -20.20
N TYR A 453 8.72 -6.78 -20.37
CA TYR A 453 8.42 -8.08 -19.75
C TYR A 453 9.42 -9.16 -20.17
N ASP A 454 9.68 -9.31 -21.45
CA ASP A 454 10.65 -10.29 -21.95
C ASP A 454 12.06 -10.03 -21.40
N HIS A 455 12.42 -8.75 -21.26
CA HIS A 455 13.68 -8.38 -20.63
C HIS A 455 13.74 -8.79 -19.16
N ILE A 456 12.68 -8.55 -18.42
CA ILE A 456 12.57 -8.94 -16.99
C ILE A 456 12.67 -10.48 -16.84
N GLN A 457 12.09 -11.27 -17.73
CA GLN A 457 12.22 -12.73 -17.68
C GLN A 457 13.68 -13.19 -17.82
N ARG A 458 14.44 -12.55 -18.71
CA ARG A 458 15.90 -12.80 -18.84
C ARG A 458 16.65 -12.38 -17.59
N LEU A 459 16.37 -11.20 -17.04
CA LEU A 459 16.98 -10.70 -15.81
C LEU A 459 16.65 -11.60 -14.60
N ASP A 460 15.42 -12.09 -14.50
CA ASP A 460 15.05 -13.01 -13.43
C ASP A 460 15.86 -14.30 -13.46
N THR A 461 16.08 -14.85 -14.64
CA THR A 461 16.97 -16.01 -14.82
C THR A 461 18.39 -15.69 -14.39
N GLU A 462 18.95 -14.60 -14.88
CA GLU A 462 20.33 -14.17 -14.58
C GLU A 462 20.53 -13.93 -13.07
N TYR A 463 19.63 -13.18 -12.42
CA TYR A 463 19.77 -12.85 -11.00
C TYR A 463 19.49 -14.06 -10.10
N SER A 464 18.58 -14.94 -10.50
CA SER A 464 18.35 -16.19 -9.77
C SER A 464 19.58 -17.07 -9.75
N ASP A 465 20.29 -17.14 -10.89
CA ASP A 465 21.56 -17.87 -10.99
C ASP A 465 22.66 -17.19 -10.16
N TRP A 466 22.78 -15.85 -10.21
CA TRP A 466 23.79 -15.12 -9.41
C TRP A 466 23.63 -15.31 -7.91
N PHE A 467 22.39 -15.30 -7.44
CA PHE A 467 22.08 -15.44 -6.01
C PHE A 467 21.87 -16.89 -5.59
N ALA A 468 21.90 -17.84 -6.51
CA ALA A 468 21.60 -19.26 -6.27
C ALA A 468 20.24 -19.46 -5.56
N ILE A 469 19.21 -18.80 -6.07
CA ILE A 469 17.84 -18.82 -5.55
C ILE A 469 16.84 -19.21 -6.64
N PRO A 470 15.61 -19.64 -6.28
CA PRO A 470 14.58 -19.92 -7.27
C PRO A 470 14.23 -18.72 -8.13
N LYS A 471 13.81 -18.97 -9.37
CA LYS A 471 13.17 -17.96 -10.21
C LYS A 471 11.88 -17.48 -9.55
N SER A 472 11.56 -16.20 -9.78
CA SER A 472 10.34 -15.60 -9.27
C SER A 472 9.10 -16.24 -9.91
N ILE A 473 8.12 -16.59 -9.08
CA ILE A 473 6.86 -17.19 -9.56
C ILE A 473 6.10 -16.24 -10.48
N LYS A 474 6.14 -14.94 -10.17
CA LYS A 474 5.65 -13.82 -10.97
C LYS A 474 6.56 -12.61 -10.76
N THR A 475 6.58 -11.68 -11.71
CA THR A 475 7.61 -10.65 -11.83
C THR A 475 7.08 -9.23 -11.97
N THR A 476 5.86 -9.06 -12.46
CA THR A 476 5.31 -7.75 -12.87
C THR A 476 3.91 -7.54 -12.32
N SER A 477 3.56 -6.26 -12.14
CA SER A 477 2.23 -5.80 -11.73
C SER A 477 2.00 -4.37 -12.18
N ILE A 478 0.80 -3.85 -11.99
CA ILE A 478 0.54 -2.40 -12.02
C ILE A 478 -0.01 -2.02 -10.65
N LYS A 479 0.73 -1.17 -9.95
CA LYS A 479 0.36 -0.60 -8.65
C LYS A 479 -0.29 0.77 -8.84
N PRO A 480 -1.23 1.21 -7.98
CA PRO A 480 -1.77 2.58 -8.03
C PRO A 480 -0.72 3.66 -7.70
N SER A 481 0.29 3.35 -6.89
CA SER A 481 1.50 4.17 -6.64
C SER A 481 1.26 5.63 -6.27
N GLY A 482 0.26 5.94 -5.44
CA GLY A 482 -0.17 7.31 -5.14
C GLY A 482 0.91 8.24 -4.58
N THR A 483 1.88 7.73 -3.78
CA THR A 483 2.89 8.59 -3.12
C THR A 483 4.20 8.66 -3.90
N VAL A 484 4.76 7.52 -4.33
CA VAL A 484 6.05 7.50 -5.04
C VAL A 484 5.96 8.13 -6.42
N SER A 485 4.82 7.99 -7.11
CA SER A 485 4.60 8.63 -8.40
C SER A 485 4.64 10.16 -8.31
N LEU A 486 4.18 10.75 -7.20
CA LEU A 486 4.24 12.20 -6.96
C LEU A 486 5.68 12.72 -6.89
N LEU A 487 6.62 11.94 -6.34
CA LEU A 487 8.04 12.30 -6.34
C LEU A 487 8.56 12.48 -7.77
N ALA A 488 8.18 11.56 -8.65
CA ALA A 488 8.62 11.52 -10.02
C ALA A 488 7.84 12.43 -10.99
N GLY A 489 6.80 13.11 -10.51
CA GLY A 489 5.92 13.89 -11.36
C GLY A 489 5.10 13.04 -12.33
N ALA A 490 4.78 11.80 -11.96
CA ALA A 490 4.03 10.86 -12.75
C ALA A 490 2.60 10.69 -12.24
N THR A 491 1.66 10.46 -13.17
CA THR A 491 0.31 10.04 -12.81
C THR A 491 0.34 8.66 -12.15
N PRO A 492 -0.50 8.40 -11.11
CA PRO A 492 -0.47 7.14 -10.36
C PRO A 492 -0.87 5.94 -11.22
N GLY A 493 0.02 4.95 -11.36
CA GLY A 493 -0.24 3.70 -12.05
C GLY A 493 -0.84 3.90 -13.45
N ILE A 494 -2.00 3.28 -13.65
CA ILE A 494 -2.76 3.30 -14.90
C ILE A 494 -3.87 4.38 -14.93
N HIS A 495 -4.09 5.07 -13.79
CA HIS A 495 -5.21 5.97 -13.60
C HIS A 495 -5.05 7.27 -14.39
N PHE A 496 -6.17 7.76 -14.92
CA PHE A 496 -6.24 9.08 -15.52
C PHE A 496 -6.44 10.13 -14.44
N PRO A 497 -5.84 11.33 -14.59
CA PRO A 497 -6.01 12.42 -13.62
C PRO A 497 -7.43 13.01 -13.68
N GLU A 498 -7.86 13.59 -12.57
CA GLU A 498 -9.16 14.27 -12.48
C GLU A 498 -9.26 15.47 -13.43
N SER A 499 -8.18 16.24 -13.52
CA SER A 499 -8.09 17.42 -14.40
C SER A 499 -6.64 17.60 -14.86
N ARG A 500 -6.45 18.36 -15.96
CA ARG A 500 -5.12 18.76 -16.40
C ARG A 500 -4.45 19.67 -15.40
N TYR A 501 -5.16 20.68 -14.91
CA TYR A 501 -4.72 21.60 -13.87
C TYR A 501 -5.57 21.41 -12.63
N TYR A 502 -4.95 21.22 -11.49
CA TYR A 502 -5.66 21.10 -10.24
C TYR A 502 -4.83 21.59 -9.06
N ILE A 503 -5.53 21.93 -7.99
CA ILE A 503 -4.91 22.15 -6.67
C ILE A 503 -4.85 20.79 -5.97
N ARG A 504 -3.66 20.40 -5.57
CA ARG A 504 -3.48 19.29 -4.62
C ARG A 504 -3.34 19.88 -3.23
N ARG A 505 -4.23 19.50 -2.33
CA ARG A 505 -4.17 19.90 -0.93
C ARG A 505 -3.50 18.82 -0.10
N MET A 506 -2.51 19.25 0.67
CA MET A 506 -1.76 18.39 1.57
C MET A 506 -1.95 18.85 3.00
N ARG A 507 -2.32 17.92 3.89
CA ARG A 507 -2.45 18.21 5.31
C ARG A 507 -1.11 18.02 6.02
N LEU A 508 -0.76 18.98 6.89
CA LEU A 508 0.45 18.97 7.71
C LEU A 508 0.10 19.33 9.14
N GLY A 509 0.82 18.74 10.11
CA GLY A 509 0.74 19.23 11.48
C GLY A 509 1.12 20.73 11.55
N LYS A 510 0.33 21.52 12.25
CA LYS A 510 0.52 22.99 12.38
C LYS A 510 1.90 23.36 12.92
N ILE A 511 2.47 22.49 13.74
CA ILE A 511 3.80 22.67 14.36
C ILE A 511 4.94 22.15 13.50
N SER A 512 4.66 21.52 12.35
CA SER A 512 5.70 20.98 11.46
C SER A 512 6.69 22.05 11.04
N ASN A 513 7.96 21.71 11.11
CA ASN A 513 9.05 22.58 10.68
C ASN A 513 9.04 22.87 9.16
N LEU A 514 8.26 22.12 8.37
CA LEU A 514 8.10 22.34 6.93
C LEU A 514 7.21 23.55 6.62
N VAL A 515 6.23 23.86 7.49
CA VAL A 515 5.23 24.91 7.27
C VAL A 515 5.86 26.29 7.04
N PRO A 516 6.81 26.78 7.88
CA PRO A 516 7.44 28.07 7.63
C PRO A 516 8.19 28.18 6.30
N ALA A 517 8.78 27.08 5.82
CA ALA A 517 9.47 27.05 4.53
C ALA A 517 8.50 27.16 3.36
N LEU A 518 7.33 26.51 3.46
CA LEU A 518 6.26 26.59 2.46
C LEU A 518 5.67 28.00 2.37
N VAL A 519 5.32 28.60 3.51
CA VAL A 519 4.82 29.98 3.56
C VAL A 519 5.84 30.96 2.95
N LYS A 520 7.12 30.81 3.30
CA LYS A 520 8.19 31.64 2.76
C LYS A 520 8.36 31.47 1.24
N ALA A 521 8.07 30.31 0.72
CA ALA A 521 8.13 30.00 -0.72
C ALA A 521 6.85 30.39 -1.47
N GLY A 522 5.86 31.02 -0.81
CA GLY A 522 4.64 31.54 -1.44
C GLY A 522 3.51 30.54 -1.56
N TYR A 523 3.61 29.34 -0.95
CA TYR A 523 2.48 28.40 -0.94
C TYR A 523 1.39 28.90 0.00
N LYS A 524 0.13 28.79 -0.44
CA LYS A 524 -1.01 29.08 0.41
C LYS A 524 -1.14 28.01 1.48
N VAL A 525 -1.17 28.44 2.73
CA VAL A 525 -1.33 27.60 3.91
C VAL A 525 -2.47 28.14 4.73
N GLU A 526 -3.44 27.30 5.04
CA GLU A 526 -4.62 27.68 5.82
C GLU A 526 -4.93 26.62 6.90
N PRO A 527 -5.68 26.99 7.98
CA PRO A 527 -6.13 26.00 8.96
C PRO A 527 -7.00 24.92 8.31
N CYS A 528 -6.85 23.66 8.76
CA CYS A 528 -7.68 22.56 8.27
C CYS A 528 -9.09 22.67 8.88
N VAL A 529 -10.12 22.71 8.05
CA VAL A 529 -11.52 22.74 8.50
C VAL A 529 -11.82 21.49 9.35
N GLY A 530 -12.31 21.73 10.58
CA GLY A 530 -12.60 20.66 11.56
C GLY A 530 -11.39 20.14 12.35
N ALA A 531 -10.16 20.72 12.11
CA ALA A 531 -8.95 20.42 12.86
C ALA A 531 -8.00 21.63 12.96
N GLU A 532 -8.55 22.81 13.13
CA GLU A 532 -7.86 24.10 13.06
C GLU A 532 -6.76 24.29 14.12
N GLU A 533 -6.90 23.59 15.24
CA GLU A 533 -5.95 23.64 16.36
C GLU A 533 -4.61 22.98 16.00
N ASP A 534 -4.65 21.84 15.28
CA ASP A 534 -3.51 20.95 15.13
C ASP A 534 -3.02 20.81 13.69
N THR A 535 -3.85 21.12 12.69
CA THR A 535 -3.59 20.82 11.29
C THR A 535 -3.73 22.03 10.39
N VAL A 536 -2.85 22.12 9.40
CA VAL A 536 -2.91 23.09 8.30
C VAL A 536 -2.99 22.37 6.96
N VAL A 537 -3.58 23.03 5.97
CA VAL A 537 -3.69 22.57 4.59
C VAL A 537 -2.82 23.43 3.70
N VAL A 538 -1.99 22.80 2.89
CA VAL A 538 -1.13 23.47 1.89
C VAL A 538 -1.70 23.23 0.50
N GLU A 539 -1.90 24.30 -0.28
CA GLU A 539 -2.35 24.24 -1.66
C GLU A 539 -1.17 24.25 -2.63
N ILE A 540 -1.13 23.26 -3.53
CA ILE A 540 -0.07 23.10 -4.51
C ILE A 540 -0.68 22.98 -5.90
N PRO A 541 -0.39 23.92 -6.83
CA PRO A 541 -0.88 23.84 -8.21
C PRO A 541 -0.12 22.75 -8.98
N VAL A 542 -0.85 21.88 -9.66
CA VAL A 542 -0.33 20.77 -10.46
C VAL A 542 -0.77 20.91 -11.91
N ASP A 543 0.15 20.68 -12.84
CA ASP A 543 -0.08 20.44 -14.26
C ASP A 543 0.43 19.03 -14.59
N VAL A 544 -0.45 18.16 -15.05
CA VAL A 544 -0.08 16.78 -15.39
C VAL A 544 0.55 16.67 -16.79
N GLY A 545 0.53 17.72 -17.58
CA GLY A 545 1.13 17.78 -18.90
C GLY A 545 0.15 17.96 -20.04
N GLU A 546 0.68 18.41 -21.18
CA GLU A 546 -0.12 18.65 -22.39
C GLU A 546 -0.61 17.33 -22.99
N GLY A 547 -1.87 17.32 -23.47
CA GLY A 547 -2.47 16.18 -24.13
C GLY A 547 -2.85 15.01 -23.22
N VAL A 548 -2.57 15.09 -21.92
CA VAL A 548 -2.98 14.05 -20.96
C VAL A 548 -4.49 14.09 -20.80
N ARG A 549 -5.13 12.95 -21.07
CA ARG A 549 -6.58 12.81 -20.92
C ARG A 549 -6.96 12.70 -19.44
N THR A 550 -8.15 13.17 -19.13
CA THR A 550 -8.70 13.14 -17.76
C THR A 550 -9.81 12.09 -17.64
N VAL A 551 -10.20 11.78 -16.41
CA VAL A 551 -11.27 10.81 -16.14
C VAL A 551 -12.61 11.16 -16.81
N ASP A 552 -12.87 12.45 -17.08
CA ASP A 552 -14.09 12.88 -17.75
C ASP A 552 -14.04 12.67 -19.28
N GLN A 553 -12.85 12.44 -19.81
CA GLN A 553 -12.61 12.21 -21.24
C GLN A 553 -12.50 10.73 -21.61
N VAL A 554 -12.62 9.83 -20.63
CA VAL A 554 -12.51 8.38 -20.82
C VAL A 554 -13.75 7.68 -20.27
N SER A 555 -14.26 6.71 -21.00
CA SER A 555 -15.38 5.90 -20.55
C SER A 555 -14.92 4.78 -19.61
N MET A 556 -15.88 4.19 -18.89
CA MET A 556 -15.66 2.95 -18.13
C MET A 556 -15.04 1.85 -19.03
N TRP A 557 -15.55 1.68 -20.24
CA TRP A 557 -15.07 0.68 -21.19
C TRP A 557 -13.62 0.90 -21.63
N GLU A 558 -13.22 2.14 -21.80
CA GLU A 558 -11.86 2.50 -22.17
C GLU A 558 -10.88 2.24 -21.02
N GLN A 559 -11.27 2.55 -19.78
CA GLN A 559 -10.46 2.25 -18.59
C GLN A 559 -10.28 0.73 -18.41
N LEU A 560 -11.36 -0.06 -18.57
CA LEU A 560 -11.30 -1.53 -18.56
C LEU A 560 -10.40 -2.08 -19.67
N SER A 561 -10.49 -1.52 -20.88
CA SER A 561 -9.65 -1.93 -22.02
C SER A 561 -8.17 -1.65 -21.74
N LEU A 562 -7.84 -0.52 -21.14
CA LEU A 562 -6.46 -0.20 -20.76
C LEU A 562 -5.94 -1.16 -19.68
N ALA A 563 -6.76 -1.48 -18.69
CA ALA A 563 -6.42 -2.48 -17.68
C ALA A 563 -6.16 -3.87 -18.33
N ALA A 564 -6.99 -4.26 -19.29
CA ALA A 564 -6.82 -5.49 -20.03
C ALA A 564 -5.54 -5.51 -20.89
N VAL A 565 -5.16 -4.39 -21.50
CA VAL A 565 -3.89 -4.24 -22.22
C VAL A 565 -2.71 -4.46 -21.29
N ALA A 566 -2.72 -3.83 -20.11
CA ALA A 566 -1.65 -3.98 -19.12
C ALA A 566 -1.59 -5.42 -18.58
N GLN A 567 -2.73 -6.06 -18.34
CA GLN A 567 -2.80 -7.46 -17.88
C GLN A 567 -2.33 -8.44 -18.96
N ARG A 568 -2.52 -8.07 -20.23
CA ARG A 568 -2.14 -8.90 -21.37
C ARG A 568 -0.65 -8.83 -21.67
N TYR A 569 -0.06 -7.63 -21.66
CA TYR A 569 1.29 -7.39 -22.18
C TYR A 569 2.36 -7.20 -21.09
N TRP A 570 1.97 -6.83 -19.88
CA TRP A 570 2.91 -6.52 -18.80
C TRP A 570 2.71 -7.36 -17.55
N ALA A 571 1.56 -7.26 -16.89
CA ALA A 571 1.37 -7.79 -15.55
C ALA A 571 1.09 -9.31 -15.56
N ASP A 572 2.01 -10.08 -15.00
CA ASP A 572 1.81 -11.49 -14.72
C ASP A 572 1.22 -11.75 -13.32
N ASN A 573 1.37 -10.81 -12.36
CA ASN A 573 0.49 -10.72 -11.20
C ASN A 573 -0.84 -10.09 -11.63
N GLN A 574 -1.16 -8.88 -11.16
CA GLN A 574 -2.44 -8.22 -11.46
C GLN A 574 -2.22 -6.75 -11.83
N VAL A 575 -3.27 -6.16 -12.37
CA VAL A 575 -3.39 -4.73 -12.60
C VAL A 575 -4.34 -4.17 -11.57
N SER A 576 -3.82 -3.34 -10.65
CA SER A 576 -4.67 -2.56 -9.75
C SER A 576 -5.30 -1.41 -10.53
N CYS A 577 -6.59 -1.47 -10.73
CA CYS A 577 -7.35 -0.44 -11.41
C CYS A 577 -8.69 -0.24 -10.74
N THR A 578 -8.97 1.01 -10.38
CA THR A 578 -10.29 1.45 -9.97
C THR A 578 -10.90 2.21 -11.12
N VAL A 579 -11.93 1.64 -11.72
CA VAL A 579 -12.64 2.21 -12.87
C VAL A 579 -13.67 3.20 -12.36
N THR A 580 -13.52 4.46 -12.72
CA THR A 580 -14.53 5.48 -12.46
C THR A 580 -15.62 5.43 -13.51
N PHE A 581 -16.89 5.55 -13.11
CA PHE A 581 -18.03 5.50 -14.00
C PHE A 581 -19.15 6.47 -13.60
N GLN A 582 -19.96 6.87 -14.58
CA GLN A 582 -21.15 7.68 -14.35
C GLN A 582 -22.34 6.76 -14.04
N PRO A 583 -22.91 6.78 -12.79
CA PRO A 583 -23.99 5.87 -12.41
C PRO A 583 -25.19 5.90 -13.36
N GLU A 584 -25.61 7.09 -13.80
CA GLU A 584 -26.82 7.29 -14.61
C GLU A 584 -26.67 6.73 -16.04
N THR A 585 -25.47 6.74 -16.60
CA THR A 585 -25.24 6.36 -18.02
C THR A 585 -24.47 5.06 -18.19
N GLU A 586 -23.56 4.74 -17.27
CA GLU A 586 -22.67 3.58 -17.33
C GLU A 586 -23.02 2.49 -16.31
N GLY A 587 -23.69 2.83 -15.19
CA GLY A 587 -23.96 1.89 -14.11
C GLY A 587 -24.73 0.64 -14.57
N SER A 588 -25.70 0.78 -15.46
CA SER A 588 -26.45 -0.36 -16.03
C SER A 588 -25.61 -1.26 -16.94
N GLN A 589 -24.43 -0.82 -17.35
CA GLN A 589 -23.53 -1.55 -18.25
C GLN A 589 -22.48 -2.38 -17.52
N ILE A 590 -22.34 -2.26 -16.19
CA ILE A 590 -21.27 -2.91 -15.41
C ILE A 590 -21.32 -4.42 -15.58
N ALA A 591 -22.50 -5.06 -15.47
CA ALA A 591 -22.62 -6.50 -15.63
C ALA A 591 -22.16 -6.97 -17.02
N SER A 592 -22.56 -6.25 -18.09
CA SER A 592 -22.14 -6.55 -19.47
C SER A 592 -20.64 -6.34 -19.66
N ALA A 593 -20.06 -5.32 -19.04
CA ALA A 593 -18.63 -5.07 -19.08
C ALA A 593 -17.85 -6.22 -18.39
N LEU A 594 -18.31 -6.68 -17.24
CA LEU A 594 -17.71 -7.81 -16.54
C LEU A 594 -17.79 -9.11 -17.36
N ASP A 595 -18.91 -9.35 -18.05
CA ASP A 595 -19.06 -10.49 -18.96
C ASP A 595 -18.00 -10.49 -20.09
N VAL A 596 -17.65 -9.32 -20.59
CA VAL A 596 -16.62 -9.19 -21.62
C VAL A 596 -15.21 -9.33 -21.05
N PHE A 597 -14.91 -8.67 -19.94
CA PHE A 597 -13.56 -8.53 -19.43
C PHE A 597 -13.11 -9.67 -18.48
N GLN A 598 -14.02 -10.52 -17.99
CA GLN A 598 -13.69 -11.66 -17.11
C GLN A 598 -12.64 -12.62 -17.68
N TYR A 599 -12.49 -12.67 -19.01
CA TYR A 599 -11.49 -13.49 -19.69
C TYR A 599 -10.14 -12.79 -19.86
N GLN A 600 -10.04 -11.52 -19.48
CA GLN A 600 -8.89 -10.66 -19.76
C GLN A 600 -8.27 -10.07 -18.48
N LEU A 601 -8.98 -10.15 -17.36
CA LEU A 601 -8.59 -9.54 -16.09
C LEU A 601 -8.43 -10.60 -14.98
N LYS A 602 -7.72 -10.22 -13.94
CA LYS A 602 -7.56 -10.99 -12.70
C LYS A 602 -8.21 -10.30 -11.50
N GLY A 603 -8.42 -9.00 -11.59
CA GLY A 603 -9.14 -8.21 -10.59
C GLY A 603 -9.51 -6.85 -11.15
N ILE A 604 -10.56 -6.26 -10.61
CA ILE A 604 -11.02 -4.92 -10.95
C ILE A 604 -11.88 -4.35 -9.80
N SER A 605 -11.83 -3.06 -9.60
CA SER A 605 -12.75 -2.34 -8.72
C SER A 605 -13.38 -1.16 -9.45
N PHE A 606 -14.48 -0.63 -8.90
CA PHE A 606 -15.23 0.45 -9.49
C PHE A 606 -15.46 1.57 -8.48
N LEU A 607 -15.58 2.79 -8.97
CA LEU A 607 -15.91 3.96 -8.17
C LEU A 607 -16.95 4.81 -8.93
N PRO A 608 -18.17 4.96 -8.38
CA PRO A 608 -19.17 5.83 -9.00
C PRO A 608 -18.73 7.30 -8.84
N LYS A 609 -18.89 8.09 -9.91
CA LYS A 609 -18.74 9.54 -9.85
C LYS A 609 -20.00 10.12 -9.23
N LEU A 610 -19.94 10.46 -7.94
CA LEU A 610 -21.03 11.07 -7.21
C LEU A 610 -20.76 12.56 -7.05
N ASP A 611 -21.75 13.40 -7.37
CA ASP A 611 -21.71 14.83 -7.08
C ASP A 611 -21.96 15.07 -5.59
N PHE A 612 -20.93 14.96 -4.77
CA PHE A 612 -21.01 15.23 -3.33
C PHE A 612 -21.09 16.72 -2.97
N GLY A 613 -21.23 17.61 -3.96
CA GLY A 613 -21.12 19.04 -3.75
C GLY A 613 -19.67 19.48 -3.45
N ALA A 614 -19.47 20.77 -3.31
CA ALA A 614 -18.16 21.33 -2.96
C ALA A 614 -17.92 21.19 -1.45
N PHE A 615 -17.24 20.13 -1.03
CA PHE A 615 -16.72 20.09 0.34
C PHE A 615 -15.55 21.03 0.50
N PRO A 616 -15.43 21.75 1.64
CA PRO A 616 -14.26 22.58 1.90
C PRO A 616 -12.97 21.75 1.87
N GLN A 617 -11.93 22.29 1.22
CA GLN A 617 -10.58 21.72 1.24
C GLN A 617 -10.49 20.25 0.72
N MET A 618 -11.23 19.94 -0.35
CA MET A 618 -11.06 18.64 -1.03
C MET A 618 -9.60 18.41 -1.43
N PRO A 619 -9.10 17.16 -1.36
CA PRO A 619 -7.73 16.82 -1.73
C PRO A 619 -7.35 17.24 -3.15
N TYR A 620 -8.30 17.18 -4.08
CA TYR A 620 -8.16 17.59 -5.47
C TYR A 620 -9.25 18.60 -5.82
N GLU A 621 -8.86 19.71 -6.46
CA GLU A 621 -9.78 20.70 -6.99
C GLU A 621 -9.33 21.11 -8.39
N ALA A 622 -10.18 20.84 -9.39
CA ALA A 622 -9.92 21.23 -10.77
C ALA A 622 -9.88 22.77 -10.89
N ILE A 623 -8.88 23.27 -11.60
CA ILE A 623 -8.71 24.70 -11.89
C ILE A 623 -8.43 24.90 -13.37
N ASP A 624 -8.60 26.13 -13.85
CA ASP A 624 -8.26 26.52 -15.20
C ASP A 624 -6.77 26.91 -15.34
N LEU A 625 -6.35 27.13 -16.59
CA LEU A 625 -4.97 27.53 -16.89
C LEU A 625 -4.61 28.91 -16.28
N GLU A 626 -5.57 29.84 -16.21
CA GLU A 626 -5.34 31.19 -15.68
C GLU A 626 -5.02 31.11 -14.19
N THR A 627 -5.87 30.44 -13.41
CA THR A 627 -5.68 30.18 -11.98
C THR A 627 -4.38 29.43 -11.70
N TYR A 628 -4.08 28.38 -12.49
CA TYR A 628 -2.81 27.66 -12.37
C TYR A 628 -1.61 28.56 -12.59
N THR A 629 -1.66 29.41 -13.64
CA THR A 629 -0.55 30.30 -13.99
C THR A 629 -0.33 31.37 -12.92
N GLU A 630 -1.40 31.92 -12.38
CA GLU A 630 -1.37 32.88 -11.28
C GLU A 630 -0.72 32.24 -10.04
N MET A 631 -1.26 31.13 -9.56
CA MET A 631 -0.71 30.41 -8.40
C MET A 631 0.78 30.07 -8.60
N LYS A 632 1.13 29.54 -9.77
CA LYS A 632 2.53 29.18 -10.07
C LYS A 632 3.46 30.40 -10.07
N SER A 633 2.99 31.55 -10.52
CA SER A 633 3.80 32.79 -10.57
C SER A 633 4.17 33.30 -9.18
N GLU A 634 3.36 33.01 -8.18
CA GLU A 634 3.59 33.37 -6.78
C GLU A 634 4.60 32.46 -6.06
N LEU A 635 4.86 31.27 -6.63
CA LEU A 635 5.75 30.29 -6.02
C LEU A 635 7.22 30.67 -6.20
N GLY A 636 7.91 30.78 -5.07
CA GLY A 636 9.36 30.93 -4.99
C GLY A 636 10.08 29.58 -4.88
N LYS A 637 11.37 29.63 -4.67
CA LYS A 637 12.21 28.44 -4.52
C LYS A 637 11.99 27.81 -3.14
N LEU A 638 11.53 26.57 -3.13
CA LEU A 638 11.50 25.73 -1.93
C LEU A 638 12.92 25.41 -1.44
N ASN A 639 13.10 25.43 -0.13
CA ASN A 639 14.39 25.06 0.48
C ASN A 639 14.17 24.46 1.87
N PHE A 640 14.01 23.15 1.90
CA PHE A 640 13.90 22.38 3.14
C PHE A 640 15.27 22.04 3.78
N GLY A 641 16.36 22.18 3.06
CA GLY A 641 17.71 21.84 3.57
C GLY A 641 18.22 22.73 4.72
N ARG A 642 17.50 23.82 5.03
CA ARG A 642 17.80 24.73 6.17
C ARG A 642 16.80 24.60 7.31
N VAL A 643 15.82 23.76 7.18
CA VAL A 643 14.78 23.53 8.17
C VAL A 643 15.35 22.63 9.27
N LYS A 644 14.98 22.88 10.54
CA LYS A 644 15.30 21.99 11.64
C LYS A 644 14.65 20.63 11.34
N GLY A 645 15.40 19.55 11.50
CA GLY A 645 14.89 18.22 11.26
C GLY A 645 13.76 17.86 12.24
N GLU A 646 12.84 17.05 11.76
CA GLU A 646 11.76 16.45 12.54
C GLU A 646 11.63 14.97 12.18
N GLU A 647 11.19 14.18 13.13
CA GLU A 647 10.85 12.79 12.84
C GLU A 647 9.61 12.72 11.95
N ILE A 648 9.60 11.75 11.06
CA ILE A 648 8.47 11.52 10.17
C ILE A 648 7.27 11.07 11.01
N ILE A 649 6.21 11.85 11.03
CA ILE A 649 4.92 11.45 11.57
C ILE A 649 4.16 10.76 10.44
N ALA A 650 3.86 9.47 10.62
CA ALA A 650 3.06 8.74 9.65
C ALA A 650 1.64 9.34 9.59
N GLU A 651 1.12 9.59 8.40
CA GLU A 651 -0.27 10.02 8.22
C GLU A 651 -1.27 8.91 8.55
N ARG A 652 -2.47 9.31 8.96
CA ARG A 652 -3.58 8.41 9.32
C ARG A 652 -4.05 7.52 8.18
N PHE A 653 -3.91 7.95 6.92
CA PHE A 653 -4.53 7.31 5.77
C PHE A 653 -3.52 6.95 4.69
N CYS A 654 -3.80 5.87 3.96
CA CYS A 654 -3.07 5.58 2.72
C CYS A 654 -3.37 6.68 1.70
N ASP A 655 -2.32 7.33 1.17
CA ASP A 655 -2.38 8.25 0.01
C ASP A 655 -2.65 7.49 -1.31
N ASN A 656 -3.43 6.44 -1.26
CA ASN A 656 -3.94 5.81 -2.48
C ASN A 656 -5.29 6.46 -2.78
N ASP A 657 -5.48 6.91 -3.99
CA ASP A 657 -6.60 7.71 -4.49
C ASP A 657 -8.02 7.17 -4.19
N VAL A 658 -8.14 6.08 -3.45
CA VAL A 658 -9.40 5.42 -3.09
C VAL A 658 -9.74 5.53 -1.59
N CYS A 659 -8.79 5.98 -0.74
CA CYS A 659 -9.00 6.01 0.71
C CYS A 659 -9.19 7.41 1.31
N ASP A 660 -9.20 8.47 0.53
CA ASP A 660 -9.36 9.86 1.00
C ASP A 660 -10.82 10.34 1.01
N ILE A 661 -11.79 9.45 1.06
CA ILE A 661 -13.15 9.85 1.40
C ILE A 661 -13.21 9.90 2.93
N ASP A 662 -12.84 11.03 3.50
CA ASP A 662 -13.29 11.41 4.83
C ASP A 662 -14.83 11.51 4.79
N PHE A 663 -15.51 10.44 5.17
CA PHE A 663 -16.89 10.57 5.62
C PHE A 663 -16.82 11.38 6.92
N VAL A 664 -16.87 12.70 6.79
CA VAL A 664 -17.24 13.54 7.91
C VAL A 664 -18.61 13.02 8.35
N SER A 665 -18.66 12.42 9.53
CA SER A 665 -19.90 12.14 10.20
C SER A 665 -20.63 13.46 10.35
N VAL A 666 -21.57 13.72 9.45
CA VAL A 666 -22.59 14.75 9.68
C VAL A 666 -23.35 14.23 10.88
N SER A 667 -23.10 14.83 12.03
CA SER A 667 -23.93 14.63 13.20
C SER A 667 -25.35 15.00 12.80
N THR A 668 -26.27 14.05 12.94
CA THR A 668 -27.71 14.21 12.68
C THR A 668 -28.40 15.13 13.70
N ASP A 669 -27.71 16.05 14.36
CA ASP A 669 -28.24 16.92 15.39
C ASP A 669 -28.57 18.36 14.94
N GLU A 670 -28.65 18.63 13.64
CA GLU A 670 -29.19 19.91 13.15
C GLU A 670 -30.10 19.77 11.94
N VAL A 671 -31.18 18.98 12.05
CA VAL A 671 -32.36 19.12 11.18
C VAL A 671 -33.63 18.99 12.06
N ASP A 672 -33.82 19.94 12.92
CA ASP A 672 -35.15 20.29 13.39
C ASP A 672 -35.21 21.81 13.59
N LEU A 673 -36.27 22.41 13.06
CA LEU A 673 -36.67 23.80 13.11
C LEU A 673 -36.37 24.64 11.84
N VAL A 674 -37.18 24.45 10.81
CA VAL A 674 -38.00 25.54 10.22
C VAL A 674 -39.15 24.88 9.43
N ALA A 675 -40.25 24.61 10.12
CA ALA A 675 -41.55 24.58 9.53
C ALA A 675 -42.40 25.56 10.37
N ASP A 676 -42.99 26.53 9.69
CA ASP A 676 -43.97 27.52 10.07
C ASP A 676 -43.47 28.98 10.05
N GLU A 677 -43.60 29.61 8.88
CA GLU A 677 -44.51 30.76 8.60
C GLU A 677 -44.47 31.11 7.10
#